data_1f6b1f31abcfceb36aa27bd1ae0d9dae
#
_entry.id   1f6b1f31abcfceb36aa27bd1ae0d9dae
#
_cell.length_a   1.000
_cell.length_b   1.000
_cell.length_c   1.000
_cell.angle_alpha   90.00
_cell.angle_beta   90.00
_cell.angle_gamma   90.00
#
_symmetry.space_group_name_H-M   'P 1'
#
loop_
_entity.id
_entity.type
_entity.pdbx_description
1 polymer ?
#
loop_
_entity_poly.entity_id
_entity_poly.type
_entity_poly.pdbx_seq_one_letter_code
_entity_poly.pdbx_strand_id
1 'polypeptide(L)'
;MRKKLRRILILFFVFIFGVAGFSCLMNSQNTDNKTDLQTASIPCMAMKIGGMQVNRMYGYKDDMQADFMRDTLTPLGTDKTLQVSITPYNQKIESLVYEVRTSDGSKVIENNKINHFEEEEDGTLSAAFTLQKSILMDQEYALNFTLKTEHGSWNYYTRLIQRAGLSTEKYIEFVNSFYTKTFDEEGKGELRTYLETDNSGGNNSFNDLNIHSALDMVTWKELEPEISRPGIPSIKEINANTGSLSITYYMTAENEKGEIERYQVDEFYRMRYDQTRIRLLDFHRSAKQVLTTEQSVVTEGQLNLGVTDKDVQYLSDSTGQIVAFVQQGDLWSYNLKTNKLSCIFSFRDLGSNDERNDYSQHDIELVRVEKNGDMDFVLYGYMNRGQHEGKVGTAVYHYSAEQNVVEERFFLSSTKSFEFLKQELEKFAYISKNGYFYRLLNGDLYQFHMEDKEYKILQENVKDDCFKVSESGRYVAWLDGMDVNNGTSITMMDMETQKQEKIQAGEGSKLRVFGFMNDDLVYGIASEGDIVGGQFAMNEIRIQNLAGEVKKTYHEDGYYVMDVKFQDNLLEIIRAQWNGESYETVTSSQILNNVRDKQDKTFAVALMTTDRQANIIGLQFEGGSKQEPLVMEAKFMENTKDVVLNMEQKEKNKEEYYVYAMGKLWGIYENAAEAIQTADTNAGVVLNRAQQYVWERGNTADKAMLALGDIPDAVKKAPLSADELEKEIQKQRSEERRVGKEC
;
A
#
# COMPACT_ATOMS: atom_id res chain seq x y z
N MET A 1 53.01 53.46 30.90
CA MET A 1 52.56 52.08 30.82
C MET A 1 51.10 51.86 31.32
N ARG A 2 50.71 52.29 32.51
CA ARG A 2 49.34 52.03 33.06
C ARG A 2 48.16 52.50 32.19
N LYS A 3 48.25 53.65 31.47
CA LYS A 3 47.17 54.13 30.60
C LYS A 3 46.99 53.29 29.31
N LYS A 4 48.08 52.73 28.75
CA LYS A 4 48.01 51.83 27.58
C LYS A 4 47.43 50.47 27.96
N LEU A 5 47.82 49.94 29.13
CA LEU A 5 47.29 48.67 29.63
C LEU A 5 45.77 48.76 29.89
N ARG A 6 45.31 49.87 30.48
CA ARG A 6 43.89 50.11 30.75
C ARG A 6 43.06 50.22 29.46
N ARG A 7 43.60 50.80 28.36
CA ARG A 7 42.92 50.84 27.06
C ARG A 7 42.82 49.44 26.41
N ILE A 8 43.88 48.63 26.54
CA ILE A 8 43.89 47.25 26.02
C ILE A 8 42.86 46.40 26.76
N LEU A 9 42.77 46.53 28.09
CA LEU A 9 41.77 45.85 28.90
C LEU A 9 40.33 46.25 28.52
N ILE A 10 40.09 47.56 28.32
CA ILE A 10 38.75 48.02 27.90
C ILE A 10 38.37 47.45 26.51
N LEU A 11 39.28 47.46 25.54
CA LEU A 11 39.06 46.93 24.18
C LEU A 11 38.81 45.39 24.25
N PHE A 12 39.54 44.68 25.13
CA PHE A 12 39.35 43.24 25.33
C PHE A 12 37.96 42.92 25.92
N PHE A 13 37.50 43.72 26.92
CA PHE A 13 36.15 43.56 27.45
C PHE A 13 35.06 43.90 26.43
N VAL A 14 35.24 44.98 25.62
CA VAL A 14 34.29 45.34 24.57
C VAL A 14 34.24 44.24 23.51
N PHE A 15 35.36 43.63 23.16
CA PHE A 15 35.42 42.48 22.25
C PHE A 15 34.69 41.26 22.82
N ILE A 16 34.97 40.90 24.07
CA ILE A 16 34.28 39.77 24.73
C ILE A 16 32.78 40.03 24.82
N PHE A 17 32.34 41.25 25.24
CA PHE A 17 30.93 41.60 25.28
C PHE A 17 30.31 41.65 23.89
N GLY A 18 31.04 42.07 22.87
CA GLY A 18 30.60 42.02 21.49
C GLY A 18 30.38 40.57 20.97
N VAL A 19 31.35 39.69 21.25
CA VAL A 19 31.26 38.28 20.88
C VAL A 19 30.18 37.57 21.68
N ALA A 20 30.09 37.84 22.98
CA ALA A 20 29.01 37.25 23.82
C ALA A 20 27.62 37.76 23.41
N GLY A 21 27.46 39.06 23.13
CA GLY A 21 26.22 39.65 22.67
C GLY A 21 25.82 39.13 21.27
N PHE A 22 26.79 39.01 20.36
CA PHE A 22 26.54 38.43 19.04
C PHE A 22 26.21 36.93 19.13
N SER A 23 26.92 36.17 19.99
CA SER A 23 26.62 34.76 20.26
C SER A 23 25.25 34.58 20.90
N CYS A 24 24.85 35.45 21.84
CA CYS A 24 23.49 35.43 22.40
C CYS A 24 22.43 35.79 21.37
N LEU A 25 22.67 36.77 20.51
CA LEU A 25 21.72 37.15 19.43
C LEU A 25 21.60 36.05 18.37
N MET A 26 22.70 35.41 18.00
CA MET A 26 22.70 34.29 17.07
C MET A 26 22.05 33.05 17.72
N ASN A 27 22.30 32.80 18.99
CA ASN A 27 21.69 31.66 19.71
C ASN A 27 20.21 31.92 20.10
N SER A 28 19.77 33.16 20.26
CA SER A 28 18.36 33.47 20.51
C SER A 28 17.49 33.47 19.26
N GLN A 29 18.09 33.47 18.06
CA GLN A 29 17.38 33.26 16.80
C GLN A 29 17.44 31.81 16.31
N ASN A 30 18.30 30.98 16.90
CA ASN A 30 18.38 29.55 16.67
C ASN A 30 17.91 28.78 17.92
N THR A 31 16.62 28.82 18.23
CA THR A 31 15.99 27.63 18.78
C THR A 31 15.98 26.65 17.63
N ASP A 32 16.96 25.75 17.59
CA ASP A 32 17.02 24.67 16.62
C ASP A 32 15.91 23.69 16.98
N ASN A 33 14.68 23.97 16.53
CA ASN A 33 13.51 23.10 16.69
C ASN A 33 13.59 21.87 15.75
N LYS A 34 14.80 21.57 15.28
CA LYS A 34 15.08 20.43 14.40
C LYS A 34 15.48 19.23 15.22
N THR A 35 14.82 18.12 15.00
CA THR A 35 15.06 16.88 15.70
C THR A 35 15.10 15.70 14.74
N ASP A 36 15.66 14.60 15.17
CA ASP A 36 15.50 13.32 14.51
C ASP A 36 14.12 12.75 14.84
N LEU A 37 13.63 11.86 13.98
CA LEU A 37 12.39 11.15 14.27
C LEU A 37 12.58 10.32 15.57
N GLN A 38 11.67 10.47 16.53
CA GLN A 38 11.73 9.75 17.81
C GLN A 38 11.80 8.23 17.58
N THR A 39 12.56 7.55 18.41
CA THR A 39 12.70 6.09 18.31
C THR A 39 11.42 5.36 18.67
N ALA A 40 11.24 4.15 18.13
CA ALA A 40 10.12 3.29 18.48
C ALA A 40 10.15 2.90 19.96
N SER A 41 9.00 2.80 20.59
CA SER A 41 8.87 2.54 22.02
C SER A 41 7.91 1.39 22.36
N ILE A 42 6.95 1.08 21.50
CA ILE A 42 5.89 0.09 21.76
C ILE A 42 6.45 -1.34 21.73
N PRO A 43 6.13 -2.21 22.71
CA PRO A 43 6.48 -3.63 22.67
C PRO A 43 5.89 -4.35 21.47
N CYS A 44 6.54 -5.44 21.01
CA CYS A 44 5.99 -6.37 20.04
C CYS A 44 5.45 -7.63 20.69
N MET A 45 4.49 -8.29 20.05
CA MET A 45 3.95 -9.58 20.46
C MET A 45 4.01 -10.57 19.31
N ALA A 46 4.09 -11.87 19.63
CA ALA A 46 3.92 -12.95 18.67
C ALA A 46 3.13 -14.10 19.30
N MET A 47 2.45 -14.90 18.50
CA MET A 47 1.91 -16.18 18.97
C MET A 47 3.03 -17.23 19.01
N LYS A 48 2.87 -18.27 19.84
CA LYS A 48 3.76 -19.45 19.83
C LYS A 48 2.96 -20.71 19.50
N ILE A 49 3.43 -21.49 18.54
CA ILE A 49 2.85 -22.76 18.11
C ILE A 49 3.98 -23.79 18.01
N GLY A 50 3.87 -24.90 18.74
CA GLY A 50 4.92 -25.93 18.78
C GLY A 50 6.27 -25.39 19.25
N GLY A 51 6.29 -24.36 20.11
CA GLY A 51 7.51 -23.69 20.57
C GLY A 51 8.09 -22.64 19.59
N MET A 52 7.56 -22.54 18.38
CA MET A 52 8.02 -21.56 17.36
C MET A 52 7.19 -20.27 17.45
N GLN A 53 7.84 -19.13 17.29
CA GLN A 53 7.15 -17.84 17.14
C GLN A 53 6.50 -17.75 15.75
N VAL A 54 5.26 -17.27 15.73
CA VAL A 54 4.46 -17.02 14.51
C VAL A 54 3.57 -15.81 14.72
N ASN A 55 3.05 -15.24 13.64
CA ASN A 55 2.05 -14.17 13.71
C ASN A 55 2.52 -13.01 14.58
N ARG A 56 3.65 -12.38 14.21
CA ARG A 56 4.10 -11.16 14.88
C ARG A 56 3.03 -10.07 14.77
N MET A 57 2.77 -9.40 15.88
CA MET A 57 1.80 -8.32 16.02
C MET A 57 2.49 -7.07 16.54
N TYR A 58 2.11 -5.93 15.98
CA TYR A 58 2.58 -4.61 16.40
C TYR A 58 1.49 -3.90 17.22
N GLY A 59 1.89 -3.04 18.14
CA GLY A 59 0.96 -2.42 19.07
C GLY A 59 0.29 -1.19 18.50
N TYR A 60 -1.03 -1.10 18.63
CA TYR A 60 -1.83 0.05 18.23
C TYR A 60 -2.21 0.88 19.44
N LYS A 61 -2.14 2.20 19.30
CA LYS A 61 -2.52 3.15 20.35
C LYS A 61 -4.04 3.28 20.45
N ASP A 62 -4.71 3.28 19.32
CA ASP A 62 -6.15 3.40 19.21
C ASP A 62 -6.82 2.00 19.17
N ASP A 63 -8.11 1.91 19.50
CA ASP A 63 -8.89 0.67 19.34
C ASP A 63 -9.31 0.56 17.86
N MET A 64 -8.72 -0.41 17.17
CA MET A 64 -8.94 -0.62 15.74
C MET A 64 -10.24 -1.39 15.52
N GLN A 65 -10.92 -1.10 14.41
CA GLN A 65 -12.11 -1.85 14.04
C GLN A 65 -11.74 -3.29 13.66
N ALA A 66 -12.32 -4.27 14.36
CA ALA A 66 -11.93 -5.66 14.25
C ALA A 66 -12.14 -6.26 12.84
N ASP A 67 -13.13 -5.80 12.09
CA ASP A 67 -13.42 -6.23 10.72
C ASP A 67 -12.35 -5.81 9.70
N PHE A 68 -11.54 -4.79 10.00
CA PHE A 68 -10.42 -4.38 9.17
C PHE A 68 -9.06 -4.94 9.62
N MET A 69 -9.02 -5.71 10.72
CA MET A 69 -7.78 -6.27 11.29
C MET A 69 -7.66 -7.75 10.96
N ARG A 70 -7.15 -8.08 9.77
CA ARG A 70 -6.98 -9.45 9.28
C ARG A 70 -5.58 -9.68 8.69
N ASP A 71 -4.55 -9.30 9.45
CA ASP A 71 -3.18 -9.55 9.01
C ASP A 71 -2.76 -11.01 9.23
N THR A 72 -3.14 -11.61 10.35
CA THR A 72 -2.75 -12.97 10.73
C THR A 72 -3.93 -13.81 11.23
N LEU A 73 -3.81 -15.12 11.06
CA LEU A 73 -4.77 -16.12 11.51
C LEU A 73 -4.09 -17.08 12.49
N THR A 74 -4.64 -17.22 13.70
CA THR A 74 -4.11 -18.09 14.74
C THR A 74 -4.99 -19.34 14.89
N PRO A 75 -4.50 -20.53 14.53
CA PRO A 75 -5.23 -21.76 14.73
C PRO A 75 -5.31 -22.12 16.23
N LEU A 76 -6.51 -22.49 16.69
CA LEU A 76 -6.76 -22.97 18.05
C LEU A 76 -6.82 -24.50 18.07
N GLY A 77 -6.00 -25.12 18.90
CA GLY A 77 -6.00 -26.56 19.14
C GLY A 77 -7.25 -27.04 19.88
N THR A 78 -7.41 -28.36 19.98
CA THR A 78 -8.53 -29.00 20.70
C THR A 78 -8.45 -28.75 22.20
N ASP A 79 -7.28 -28.54 22.77
CA ASP A 79 -7.02 -28.18 24.16
C ASP A 79 -7.40 -26.73 24.48
N LYS A 80 -7.68 -25.91 23.45
CA LYS A 80 -8.03 -24.49 23.51
C LYS A 80 -6.95 -23.62 24.17
N THR A 81 -5.71 -24.09 24.20
CA THR A 81 -4.58 -23.37 24.79
C THR A 81 -3.90 -22.53 23.73
N LEU A 82 -3.62 -21.27 24.07
CA LEU A 82 -2.86 -20.31 23.29
C LEU A 82 -1.63 -19.89 24.09
N GLN A 83 -0.55 -19.62 23.41
CA GLN A 83 0.67 -19.08 24.00
C GLN A 83 1.10 -17.86 23.23
N VAL A 84 1.48 -16.79 23.96
CA VAL A 84 2.04 -15.55 23.43
C VAL A 84 3.46 -15.35 23.89
N SER A 85 4.26 -14.68 23.07
CA SER A 85 5.59 -14.15 23.39
C SER A 85 5.54 -12.64 23.25
N ILE A 86 6.12 -11.92 24.19
CA ILE A 86 6.18 -10.45 24.24
C ILE A 86 7.63 -10.03 24.26
N THR A 87 8.04 -9.20 23.30
CA THR A 87 9.34 -8.52 23.29
C THR A 87 9.16 -7.14 23.94
N PRO A 88 9.62 -6.92 25.19
CA PRO A 88 9.26 -5.74 25.98
C PRO A 88 10.05 -4.48 25.61
N TYR A 89 11.21 -4.57 24.94
CA TYR A 89 12.12 -3.45 24.61
C TYR A 89 12.36 -2.50 25.81
N ASN A 90 12.75 -3.07 26.95
CA ASN A 90 13.00 -2.37 28.21
C ASN A 90 11.76 -1.73 28.88
N GLN A 91 10.54 -2.01 28.42
CA GLN A 91 9.33 -1.61 29.12
C GLN A 91 8.91 -2.64 30.17
N LYS A 92 8.44 -2.17 31.31
CA LYS A 92 7.84 -3.05 32.32
C LYS A 92 6.42 -3.42 31.96
N ILE A 93 6.16 -4.72 31.77
CA ILE A 93 4.83 -5.25 31.49
C ILE A 93 4.08 -5.42 32.81
N GLU A 94 2.87 -4.83 32.91
CA GLU A 94 2.02 -4.92 34.09
C GLU A 94 0.96 -6.03 33.96
N SER A 95 0.32 -6.13 32.81
CA SER A 95 -0.72 -7.15 32.56
C SER A 95 -1.07 -7.25 31.08
N LEU A 96 -1.66 -8.38 30.70
CA LEU A 96 -2.22 -8.63 29.38
C LEU A 96 -3.69 -8.99 29.54
N VAL A 97 -4.58 -8.30 28.83
CA VAL A 97 -5.99 -8.66 28.70
C VAL A 97 -6.18 -9.25 27.32
N TYR A 98 -6.89 -10.37 27.20
CA TYR A 98 -7.33 -10.88 25.91
C TYR A 98 -8.86 -10.85 25.81
N GLU A 99 -9.35 -10.61 24.59
CA GLU A 99 -10.76 -10.66 24.25
C GLU A 99 -10.96 -11.47 22.98
N VAL A 100 -11.86 -12.47 23.05
CA VAL A 100 -12.38 -13.16 21.86
C VAL A 100 -13.70 -12.50 21.48
N ARG A 101 -13.77 -11.99 20.26
CA ARG A 101 -14.97 -11.32 19.71
C ARG A 101 -15.46 -12.05 18.45
N THR A 102 -16.70 -11.81 18.06
CA THR A 102 -17.18 -12.18 16.71
C THR A 102 -16.28 -11.51 15.64
N SER A 103 -16.23 -12.07 14.44
CA SER A 103 -15.35 -11.60 13.37
C SER A 103 -15.55 -10.15 13.00
N ASP A 104 -16.77 -9.63 13.13
CA ASP A 104 -17.16 -8.22 12.96
C ASP A 104 -16.91 -7.34 14.22
N GLY A 105 -16.37 -7.92 15.29
CA GLY A 105 -16.09 -7.21 16.54
C GLY A 105 -17.30 -6.84 17.40
N SER A 106 -18.53 -7.10 16.92
CA SER A 106 -19.77 -6.60 17.55
C SER A 106 -20.10 -7.21 18.91
N LYS A 107 -19.61 -8.45 19.18
CA LYS A 107 -19.92 -9.18 20.40
C LYS A 107 -18.68 -9.79 21.04
N VAL A 108 -18.44 -9.48 22.31
CA VAL A 108 -17.42 -10.13 23.13
C VAL A 108 -17.95 -11.50 23.59
N ILE A 109 -17.19 -12.56 23.29
CA ILE A 109 -17.49 -13.95 23.69
C ILE A 109 -16.80 -14.25 24.99
N GLU A 110 -15.53 -13.92 25.12
CA GLU A 110 -14.72 -14.14 26.30
C GLU A 110 -13.76 -12.97 26.49
N ASN A 111 -13.52 -12.60 27.75
CA ASN A 111 -12.56 -11.60 28.17
C ASN A 111 -11.90 -12.09 29.45
N ASN A 112 -10.58 -12.06 29.52
CA ASN A 112 -9.86 -12.45 30.72
C ASN A 112 -8.51 -11.72 30.83
N LYS A 113 -7.93 -11.73 32.04
CA LYS A 113 -6.69 -11.02 32.36
C LYS A 113 -5.59 -11.98 32.78
N ILE A 114 -4.40 -11.76 32.25
CA ILE A 114 -3.16 -12.48 32.54
C ILE A 114 -2.22 -11.52 33.28
N ASN A 115 -1.70 -11.94 34.45
CA ASN A 115 -0.80 -11.14 35.26
C ASN A 115 0.52 -11.88 35.57
N HIS A 116 0.68 -13.10 35.06
CA HIS A 116 1.88 -13.89 35.25
C HIS A 116 2.54 -14.15 33.91
N PHE A 117 3.83 -13.84 33.83
CA PHE A 117 4.67 -14.02 32.65
C PHE A 117 5.91 -14.80 33.06
N GLU A 118 6.35 -15.69 32.19
CA GLU A 118 7.62 -16.39 32.33
C GLU A 118 8.67 -15.67 31.45
N GLU A 119 9.81 -15.32 32.04
CA GLU A 119 10.91 -14.70 31.32
C GLU A 119 11.77 -15.79 30.68
N GLU A 120 12.02 -15.65 29.36
CA GLU A 120 12.84 -16.57 28.59
C GLU A 120 14.29 -16.10 28.54
N GLU A 121 15.21 -16.99 28.10
CA GLU A 121 16.66 -16.71 28.09
C GLU A 121 17.04 -15.50 27.21
N ASP A 122 16.23 -15.22 26.18
CA ASP A 122 16.41 -14.08 25.25
C ASP A 122 15.81 -12.76 25.77
N GLY A 123 15.25 -12.76 26.97
CA GLY A 123 14.60 -11.59 27.59
C GLY A 123 13.17 -11.35 27.12
N THR A 124 12.60 -12.24 26.31
CA THR A 124 11.18 -12.20 25.99
C THR A 124 10.35 -12.72 27.17
N LEU A 125 9.08 -12.28 27.23
CA LEU A 125 8.13 -12.74 28.23
C LEU A 125 7.09 -13.64 27.55
N SER A 126 6.85 -14.82 28.13
CA SER A 126 5.81 -15.71 27.61
C SER A 126 4.64 -15.87 28.57
N ALA A 127 3.46 -16.12 28.02
CA ALA A 127 2.26 -16.45 28.77
C ALA A 127 1.39 -17.44 28.00
N ALA A 128 0.95 -18.47 28.71
CA ALA A 128 -0.01 -19.45 28.21
C ALA A 128 -1.38 -19.25 28.87
N PHE A 129 -2.45 -19.41 28.11
CA PHE A 129 -3.83 -19.31 28.61
C PHE A 129 -4.77 -20.22 27.82
N THR A 130 -5.83 -20.69 28.48
CA THR A 130 -6.82 -21.59 27.90
C THR A 130 -8.18 -20.91 27.84
N LEU A 131 -8.82 -20.94 26.67
CA LEU A 131 -10.16 -20.39 26.50
C LEU A 131 -11.18 -21.23 27.29
N GLN A 132 -11.96 -20.54 28.12
CA GLN A 132 -12.98 -21.16 28.97
C GLN A 132 -14.26 -21.45 28.18
N LYS A 133 -14.61 -20.55 27.24
CA LYS A 133 -15.77 -20.71 26.38
C LYS A 133 -15.45 -21.51 25.12
N SER A 134 -16.44 -22.19 24.58
CA SER A 134 -16.34 -22.86 23.30
C SER A 134 -16.67 -21.90 22.19
N ILE A 135 -15.90 -21.94 21.11
CA ILE A 135 -16.16 -21.26 19.84
C ILE A 135 -16.62 -22.29 18.81
N LEU A 136 -17.29 -21.84 17.77
CA LEU A 136 -17.75 -22.73 16.70
C LEU A 136 -16.58 -23.15 15.82
N MET A 137 -16.62 -24.40 15.37
CA MET A 137 -15.68 -24.94 14.40
C MET A 137 -15.86 -24.22 13.05
N ASP A 138 -14.76 -24.09 12.31
CA ASP A 138 -14.73 -23.52 10.96
C ASP A 138 -15.23 -22.07 10.85
N GLN A 139 -15.34 -21.37 11.97
CA GLN A 139 -15.68 -19.96 12.03
C GLN A 139 -14.49 -19.15 12.58
N GLU A 140 -14.20 -18.02 11.93
CA GLU A 140 -13.22 -17.06 12.44
C GLU A 140 -13.80 -16.14 13.52
N TYR A 141 -12.92 -15.75 14.43
CA TYR A 141 -13.16 -14.79 15.51
C TYR A 141 -12.03 -13.77 15.55
N ALA A 142 -12.31 -12.58 16.02
CA ALA A 142 -11.26 -11.63 16.36
C ALA A 142 -10.67 -11.96 17.74
N LEU A 143 -9.35 -12.03 17.84
CA LEU A 143 -8.62 -12.16 19.09
C LEU A 143 -7.82 -10.88 19.30
N ASN A 144 -8.25 -10.08 20.26
CA ASN A 144 -7.67 -8.81 20.60
C ASN A 144 -6.91 -8.94 21.92
N PHE A 145 -5.74 -8.31 21.99
CA PHE A 145 -4.96 -8.20 23.20
C PHE A 145 -4.79 -6.74 23.57
N THR A 146 -4.88 -6.44 24.89
CA THR A 146 -4.49 -5.14 25.43
C THR A 146 -3.36 -5.35 26.41
N LEU A 147 -2.16 -4.96 26.02
CA LEU A 147 -0.95 -5.02 26.83
C LEU A 147 -0.81 -3.72 27.62
N LYS A 148 -0.79 -3.82 28.94
CA LYS A 148 -0.55 -2.69 29.82
C LYS A 148 0.89 -2.63 30.27
N THR A 149 1.53 -1.49 30.04
CA THR A 149 2.89 -1.18 30.46
C THR A 149 2.91 0.04 31.39
N GLU A 150 4.07 0.37 31.95
CA GLU A 150 4.26 1.60 32.73
C GLU A 150 4.06 2.90 31.91
N HIS A 151 4.14 2.83 30.56
CA HIS A 151 4.01 3.99 29.65
C HIS A 151 2.66 4.08 28.94
N GLY A 152 1.80 3.06 29.08
CA GLY A 152 0.48 3.09 28.46
C GLY A 152 -0.12 1.71 28.22
N SER A 153 -1.18 1.70 27.43
CA SER A 153 -1.86 0.47 27.00
C SER A 153 -1.85 0.41 25.47
N TRP A 154 -1.53 -0.76 24.96
CA TRP A 154 -1.35 -1.01 23.52
C TRP A 154 -2.21 -2.18 23.10
N ASN A 155 -2.87 -2.07 21.95
CA ASN A 155 -3.77 -3.07 21.42
C ASN A 155 -3.09 -3.87 20.30
N TYR A 156 -3.30 -5.20 20.28
CA TYR A 156 -2.75 -6.13 19.29
C TYR A 156 -3.86 -7.00 18.76
N TYR A 157 -3.78 -7.40 17.49
CA TYR A 157 -4.87 -8.06 16.80
C TYR A 157 -4.39 -9.27 16.01
N THR A 158 -5.13 -10.37 16.10
CA THR A 158 -5.05 -11.53 15.20
C THR A 158 -6.42 -12.15 15.06
N ARG A 159 -6.62 -12.99 14.05
CA ARG A 159 -7.84 -13.82 13.93
C ARG A 159 -7.61 -15.16 14.61
N LEU A 160 -8.68 -15.72 15.12
CA LEU A 160 -8.69 -17.03 15.78
C LEU A 160 -9.63 -17.96 15.04
N ILE A 161 -9.18 -19.18 14.74
CA ILE A 161 -10.02 -20.20 14.14
C ILE A 161 -9.77 -21.57 14.79
N GLN A 162 -10.85 -22.32 15.02
CA GLN A 162 -10.75 -23.73 15.46
C GLN A 162 -11.19 -24.65 14.31
N ARG A 163 -10.27 -25.47 13.83
CA ARG A 163 -10.50 -26.44 12.76
C ARG A 163 -9.87 -27.78 13.12
N ALA A 164 -10.48 -28.88 12.65
CA ALA A 164 -9.92 -30.22 12.81
C ALA A 164 -8.90 -30.53 11.71
N GLY A 165 -7.93 -31.40 12.02
CA GLY A 165 -6.99 -31.96 11.05
C GLY A 165 -5.95 -30.98 10.52
N LEU A 166 -5.68 -29.87 11.20
CA LEU A 166 -4.68 -28.91 10.82
C LEU A 166 -3.26 -29.47 10.97
N SER A 167 -2.37 -29.11 10.05
CA SER A 167 -0.95 -29.47 10.05
C SER A 167 -0.06 -28.23 10.27
N THR A 168 -0.46 -27.34 11.18
CA THR A 168 0.12 -26.02 11.37
C THR A 168 1.62 -26.05 11.61
N GLU A 169 2.11 -26.86 12.55
CA GLU A 169 3.52 -26.98 12.88
C GLU A 169 4.35 -27.41 11.67
N LYS A 170 3.83 -28.34 10.87
CA LYS A 170 4.51 -28.80 9.65
C LYS A 170 4.68 -27.69 8.61
N TYR A 171 3.69 -26.83 8.46
CA TYR A 171 3.78 -25.69 7.58
C TYR A 171 4.78 -24.65 8.07
N ILE A 172 4.82 -24.37 9.37
CA ILE A 172 5.80 -23.45 9.98
C ILE A 172 7.22 -24.00 9.84
N GLU A 173 7.43 -25.28 10.16
CA GLU A 173 8.73 -25.96 9.99
C GLU A 173 9.21 -25.90 8.54
N PHE A 174 8.30 -26.12 7.59
CA PHE A 174 8.61 -26.08 6.16
C PHE A 174 9.07 -24.69 5.72
N VAL A 175 8.32 -23.62 6.05
CA VAL A 175 8.67 -22.25 5.68
C VAL A 175 10.03 -21.88 6.27
N ASN A 176 10.26 -22.14 7.56
CA ASN A 176 11.54 -21.88 8.21
C ASN A 176 12.70 -22.66 7.54
N SER A 177 12.47 -23.92 7.21
CA SER A 177 13.47 -24.75 6.52
C SER A 177 13.73 -24.32 5.07
N PHE A 178 12.66 -23.95 4.34
CA PHE A 178 12.80 -23.58 2.93
C PHE A 178 13.65 -22.32 2.76
N TYR A 179 13.27 -21.20 3.44
CA TYR A 179 14.01 -19.96 3.24
C TYR A 179 15.45 -20.06 3.76
N THR A 180 15.71 -20.73 4.89
CA THR A 180 17.08 -20.90 5.40
C THR A 180 17.95 -21.75 4.45
N LYS A 181 17.40 -22.78 3.83
CA LYS A 181 18.12 -23.61 2.84
C LYS A 181 18.51 -22.84 1.58
N THR A 182 17.86 -21.71 1.27
CA THR A 182 18.31 -20.89 0.13
C THR A 182 19.69 -20.27 0.34
N PHE A 183 20.14 -20.16 1.60
CA PHE A 183 21.46 -19.64 2.01
C PHE A 183 22.47 -20.76 2.32
N ASP A 184 22.03 -22.03 2.36
CA ASP A 184 22.87 -23.17 2.75
C ASP A 184 23.36 -23.92 1.52
N GLU A 185 24.68 -23.92 1.29
CA GLU A 185 25.31 -24.60 0.12
C GLU A 185 25.00 -26.10 0.06
N GLU A 186 24.87 -26.78 1.21
CA GLU A 186 24.57 -28.22 1.27
C GLU A 186 23.06 -28.49 1.06
N GLY A 187 22.19 -27.64 1.63
CA GLY A 187 20.74 -27.81 1.64
C GLY A 187 20.02 -27.32 0.39
N LYS A 188 20.58 -26.36 -0.34
CA LYS A 188 19.90 -25.70 -1.48
C LYS A 188 19.48 -26.70 -2.59
N GLY A 189 20.23 -27.77 -2.81
CA GLY A 189 19.89 -28.77 -3.80
C GLY A 189 18.56 -29.51 -3.54
N GLU A 190 18.13 -29.63 -2.28
CA GLU A 190 16.87 -30.26 -1.90
C GLU A 190 15.65 -29.46 -2.36
N LEU A 191 15.80 -28.13 -2.49
CA LEU A 191 14.72 -27.22 -2.88
C LEU A 191 14.18 -27.51 -4.28
N ARG A 192 15.00 -28.11 -5.16
CA ARG A 192 14.58 -28.50 -6.51
C ARG A 192 13.34 -29.38 -6.52
N THR A 193 13.12 -30.16 -5.48
CA THR A 193 11.97 -31.09 -5.40
C THR A 193 10.64 -30.39 -5.16
N TYR A 194 10.68 -29.11 -4.81
CA TYR A 194 9.50 -28.27 -4.52
C TYR A 194 9.20 -27.27 -5.65
N LEU A 195 10.16 -27.02 -6.55
CA LEU A 195 10.00 -26.08 -7.66
C LEU A 195 9.46 -26.79 -8.91
N GLU A 196 8.65 -26.09 -9.67
CA GLU A 196 8.08 -26.51 -10.94
C GLU A 196 8.69 -25.69 -12.09
N THR A 197 10.03 -25.65 -12.14
CA THR A 197 10.80 -24.76 -13.02
C THR A 197 10.43 -24.93 -14.50
N ASP A 198 10.00 -23.83 -15.12
CA ASP A 198 9.70 -23.74 -16.56
C ASP A 198 9.96 -22.30 -17.09
N ASN A 199 9.52 -22.03 -18.33
CA ASN A 199 9.73 -20.73 -18.98
C ASN A 199 8.81 -19.60 -18.46
N SER A 200 7.84 -19.89 -17.58
CA SER A 200 6.94 -18.90 -16.97
C SER A 200 7.51 -18.32 -15.68
N GLY A 201 8.63 -18.88 -15.16
CA GLY A 201 9.30 -18.36 -13.98
C GLY A 201 9.92 -16.98 -14.20
N GLY A 202 9.83 -16.09 -13.20
CA GLY A 202 10.50 -14.79 -13.20
C GLY A 202 12.00 -14.94 -12.96
N ASN A 203 12.80 -15.22 -14.01
CA ASN A 203 14.24 -15.48 -13.87
C ASN A 203 15.13 -14.26 -14.16
N ASN A 204 14.53 -13.07 -14.25
CA ASN A 204 15.24 -11.85 -14.66
C ASN A 204 15.49 -10.87 -13.51
N SER A 205 14.86 -11.07 -12.35
CA SER A 205 15.01 -10.21 -11.18
C SER A 205 14.71 -10.97 -9.91
N PHE A 206 15.40 -10.67 -8.82
CA PHE A 206 15.07 -11.20 -7.48
C PHE A 206 13.76 -10.65 -6.91
N ASN A 207 13.23 -9.58 -7.50
CA ASN A 207 11.98 -8.97 -7.05
C ASN A 207 10.71 -9.74 -7.47
N ASP A 208 10.79 -10.67 -8.38
CA ASP A 208 9.63 -11.38 -8.91
C ASP A 208 9.99 -12.84 -9.22
N LEU A 209 10.12 -13.63 -8.16
CA LEU A 209 10.33 -15.08 -8.27
C LEU A 209 9.06 -15.83 -7.85
N ASN A 210 8.83 -16.96 -8.51
CA ASN A 210 7.68 -17.81 -8.22
C ASN A 210 8.06 -19.30 -8.27
N ILE A 211 7.11 -20.20 -8.10
CA ILE A 211 7.33 -21.65 -8.08
C ILE A 211 7.97 -22.18 -9.36
N HIS A 212 7.82 -21.48 -10.49
CA HIS A 212 8.39 -21.84 -11.79
C HIS A 212 9.81 -21.29 -12.01
N SER A 213 10.33 -20.53 -11.08
CA SER A 213 11.66 -19.91 -11.19
C SER A 213 12.78 -20.96 -11.11
N ALA A 214 13.92 -20.65 -11.72
CA ALA A 214 15.09 -21.49 -11.70
C ALA A 214 15.72 -21.58 -10.31
N LEU A 215 16.25 -22.72 -9.95
CA LEU A 215 16.83 -22.96 -8.62
C LEU A 215 17.96 -21.99 -8.29
N ASP A 216 18.83 -21.66 -9.25
CA ASP A 216 19.92 -20.70 -9.04
C ASP A 216 19.41 -19.33 -8.67
N MET A 217 18.31 -18.85 -9.27
CA MET A 217 17.66 -17.60 -8.88
C MET A 217 17.06 -17.70 -7.48
N VAL A 218 16.39 -18.80 -7.16
CA VAL A 218 15.82 -19.04 -5.82
C VAL A 218 16.91 -19.13 -4.74
N THR A 219 18.11 -19.59 -5.09
CA THR A 219 19.28 -19.71 -4.22
C THR A 219 20.30 -18.56 -4.41
N TRP A 220 19.82 -17.40 -4.82
CA TRP A 220 20.52 -16.11 -4.87
C TRP A 220 21.64 -15.97 -5.91
N LYS A 221 21.78 -16.93 -6.83
CA LYS A 221 22.76 -16.88 -7.92
C LYS A 221 24.18 -16.50 -7.40
N GLU A 222 24.72 -15.38 -7.85
CA GLU A 222 26.05 -14.88 -7.48
C GLU A 222 26.01 -13.76 -6.40
N LEU A 223 24.84 -13.57 -5.77
CA LEU A 223 24.69 -12.51 -4.76
C LEU A 223 25.39 -12.84 -3.44
N GLU A 224 25.45 -14.14 -3.07
CA GLU A 224 26.07 -14.64 -1.83
C GLU A 224 25.62 -13.89 -0.57
N PRO A 225 24.31 -13.79 -0.29
CA PRO A 225 23.82 -13.02 0.82
C PRO A 225 23.88 -13.78 2.15
N GLU A 226 23.84 -13.02 3.25
CA GLU A 226 23.68 -13.53 4.61
C GLU A 226 22.40 -13.00 5.25
N ILE A 227 21.73 -13.82 6.07
CA ILE A 227 20.55 -13.38 6.81
C ILE A 227 21.02 -12.41 7.91
N SER A 228 20.65 -11.15 7.77
CA SER A 228 20.95 -10.13 8.79
C SER A 228 19.87 -10.07 9.89
N ARG A 229 18.61 -10.41 9.54
CA ARG A 229 17.51 -10.53 10.49
C ARG A 229 16.57 -11.65 10.05
N PRO A 230 16.42 -12.73 10.84
CA PRO A 230 15.52 -13.82 10.56
C PRO A 230 14.05 -13.38 10.62
N GLY A 231 13.22 -13.98 9.78
CA GLY A 231 11.78 -13.74 9.76
C GLY A 231 11.02 -14.58 10.78
N ILE A 232 9.81 -14.11 11.11
CA ILE A 232 8.80 -14.88 11.85
C ILE A 232 7.65 -15.16 10.90
N PRO A 233 7.30 -16.44 10.62
CA PRO A 233 6.22 -16.78 9.70
C PRO A 233 4.86 -16.24 10.17
N SER A 234 4.07 -15.74 9.25
CA SER A 234 2.69 -15.28 9.46
C SER A 234 1.72 -16.21 8.76
N ILE A 235 0.80 -16.80 9.50
CA ILE A 235 -0.24 -17.66 8.95
C ILE A 235 -1.32 -16.76 8.38
N LYS A 236 -1.59 -16.91 7.08
CA LYS A 236 -2.58 -16.11 6.35
C LYS A 236 -3.89 -16.86 6.18
N GLU A 237 -3.81 -18.12 5.78
CA GLU A 237 -4.93 -19.04 5.61
C GLU A 237 -4.54 -20.44 6.08
N ILE A 238 -5.47 -21.15 6.70
CA ILE A 238 -5.25 -22.54 7.07
C ILE A 238 -6.56 -23.34 7.09
N ASN A 239 -6.55 -24.48 6.44
CA ASN A 239 -7.64 -25.45 6.48
C ASN A 239 -7.10 -26.89 6.58
N ALA A 240 -7.99 -27.90 6.58
CA ALA A 240 -7.58 -29.30 6.71
C ALA A 240 -6.64 -29.78 5.59
N ASN A 241 -6.67 -29.14 4.43
CA ASN A 241 -5.93 -29.58 3.24
C ASN A 241 -4.73 -28.72 2.93
N THR A 242 -4.81 -27.39 3.15
CA THR A 242 -3.80 -26.43 2.75
C THR A 242 -3.50 -25.43 3.86
N GLY A 243 -2.30 -24.85 3.80
CA GLY A 243 -1.90 -23.70 4.60
C GLY A 243 -1.18 -22.68 3.71
N SER A 244 -1.50 -21.41 3.93
CA SER A 244 -0.80 -20.28 3.29
C SER A 244 -0.12 -19.44 4.35
N LEU A 245 1.19 -19.27 4.22
CA LEU A 245 2.03 -18.52 5.13
C LEU A 245 2.84 -17.49 4.35
N SER A 246 3.14 -16.37 4.99
CA SER A 246 4.13 -15.41 4.50
C SER A 246 5.25 -15.26 5.53
N ILE A 247 6.41 -14.81 5.06
CA ILE A 247 7.54 -14.46 5.92
C ILE A 247 8.25 -13.25 5.32
N THR A 248 8.60 -12.29 6.18
CA THR A 248 9.49 -11.17 5.83
C THR A 248 10.78 -11.31 6.61
N TYR A 249 11.91 -11.20 5.95
CA TYR A 249 13.23 -11.22 6.57
C TYR A 249 14.18 -10.25 5.87
N TYR A 250 15.32 -9.98 6.49
CA TYR A 250 16.32 -9.07 5.93
C TYR A 250 17.62 -9.84 5.70
N MET A 251 18.28 -9.51 4.61
CA MET A 251 19.58 -10.04 4.26
C MET A 251 20.52 -8.93 3.83
N THR A 252 21.80 -9.22 3.90
CA THR A 252 22.89 -8.35 3.43
C THR A 252 23.76 -9.11 2.45
N ALA A 253 24.36 -8.39 1.50
CA ALA A 253 25.37 -8.90 0.61
C ALA A 253 26.46 -7.85 0.41
N GLU A 254 27.71 -8.27 0.27
CA GLU A 254 28.84 -7.38 0.00
C GLU A 254 28.97 -7.18 -1.51
N ASN A 255 29.05 -5.92 -1.97
CA ASN A 255 29.26 -5.64 -3.39
C ASN A 255 30.76 -5.68 -3.75
N GLU A 256 31.07 -5.53 -5.04
CA GLU A 256 32.44 -5.57 -5.56
C GLU A 256 33.39 -4.49 -4.96
N LYS A 257 32.82 -3.43 -4.38
CA LYS A 257 33.56 -2.35 -3.70
C LYS A 257 33.77 -2.61 -2.19
N GLY A 258 33.22 -3.71 -1.66
CA GLY A 258 33.23 -4.02 -0.23
C GLY A 258 32.15 -3.25 0.58
N GLU A 259 31.15 -2.70 -0.10
CA GLU A 259 30.03 -1.99 0.55
C GLU A 259 28.90 -2.98 0.83
N ILE A 260 28.19 -2.78 1.95
CA ILE A 260 27.09 -3.66 2.36
C ILE A 260 25.79 -3.22 1.70
N GLU A 261 25.24 -4.06 0.86
CA GLU A 261 23.88 -3.93 0.31
C GLU A 261 22.89 -4.60 1.25
N ARG A 262 21.75 -3.95 1.49
CA ARG A 262 20.67 -4.47 2.32
C ARG A 262 19.45 -4.78 1.48
N TYR A 263 18.76 -5.89 1.81
CA TYR A 263 17.56 -6.33 1.11
C TYR A 263 16.47 -6.69 2.11
N GLN A 264 15.26 -6.27 1.81
CA GLN A 264 14.05 -6.79 2.41
C GLN A 264 13.51 -7.89 1.50
N VAL A 265 13.19 -9.03 2.06
CA VAL A 265 12.67 -10.19 1.32
C VAL A 265 11.31 -10.58 1.88
N ASP A 266 10.32 -10.57 1.03
CA ASP A 266 8.96 -11.00 1.32
C ASP A 266 8.68 -12.29 0.55
N GLU A 267 8.29 -13.34 1.26
CA GLU A 267 7.95 -14.63 0.66
C GLU A 267 6.53 -15.04 1.04
N PHE A 268 5.84 -15.65 0.11
CA PHE A 268 4.55 -16.26 0.27
C PHE A 268 4.61 -17.73 -0.12
N TYR A 269 4.00 -18.60 0.69
CA TYR A 269 3.96 -20.04 0.50
C TYR A 269 2.53 -20.53 0.61
N ARG A 270 2.07 -21.29 -0.38
CA ARG A 270 0.85 -22.10 -0.28
C ARG A 270 1.23 -23.56 -0.35
N MET A 271 0.82 -24.32 0.66
CA MET A 271 1.29 -25.68 0.88
C MET A 271 0.14 -26.64 1.15
N ARG A 272 0.39 -27.91 0.88
CA ARG A 272 -0.48 -29.02 1.27
C ARG A 272 0.36 -30.11 1.92
N TYR A 273 -0.11 -30.62 3.06
CA TYR A 273 0.47 -31.79 3.71
C TYR A 273 -0.40 -33.02 3.43
N ASP A 274 0.15 -34.09 2.84
CA ASP A 274 -0.55 -35.32 2.48
C ASP A 274 -0.30 -36.47 3.48
N GLN A 275 0.03 -36.16 4.73
CA GLN A 275 0.42 -37.05 5.83
C GLN A 275 1.81 -37.69 5.65
N THR A 276 2.44 -37.57 4.52
CA THR A 276 3.78 -38.11 4.23
C THR A 276 4.80 -37.02 3.96
N ARG A 277 4.41 -36.01 3.19
CA ARG A 277 5.27 -34.90 2.83
C ARG A 277 4.50 -33.60 2.59
N ILE A 278 5.19 -32.48 2.69
CA ILE A 278 4.71 -31.19 2.22
C ILE A 278 4.84 -31.14 0.68
N ARG A 279 3.79 -30.62 0.03
CA ARG A 279 3.82 -30.20 -1.37
C ARG A 279 3.69 -28.69 -1.41
N LEU A 280 4.61 -28.02 -2.04
CA LEU A 280 4.51 -26.61 -2.38
C LEU A 280 3.54 -26.48 -3.56
N LEU A 281 2.47 -25.71 -3.39
CA LEU A 281 1.44 -25.50 -4.41
C LEU A 281 1.59 -24.14 -5.08
N ASP A 282 2.19 -23.19 -4.36
CA ASP A 282 2.49 -21.86 -4.84
C ASP A 282 3.61 -21.25 -3.99
N PHE A 283 4.44 -20.45 -4.62
CA PHE A 283 5.56 -19.75 -4.01
C PHE A 283 5.77 -18.44 -4.74
N HIS A 284 5.88 -17.35 -4.00
CA HIS A 284 6.29 -16.06 -4.51
C HIS A 284 7.36 -15.47 -3.60
N ARG A 285 8.37 -14.84 -4.20
CA ARG A 285 9.39 -14.07 -3.50
C ARG A 285 9.58 -12.72 -4.19
N SER A 286 9.59 -11.68 -3.36
CA SER A 286 10.02 -10.34 -3.73
C SER A 286 11.20 -9.96 -2.85
N ALA A 287 12.39 -9.84 -3.43
CA ALA A 287 13.54 -9.30 -2.74
C ALA A 287 13.85 -7.91 -3.29
N LYS A 288 13.84 -6.90 -2.42
CA LYS A 288 14.02 -5.50 -2.81
C LYS A 288 15.17 -4.88 -2.04
N GLN A 289 16.03 -4.20 -2.76
CA GLN A 289 17.16 -3.50 -2.16
C GLN A 289 16.69 -2.27 -1.42
N VAL A 290 17.17 -2.07 -0.21
CA VAL A 290 16.94 -0.88 0.60
C VAL A 290 18.09 0.09 0.36
N LEU A 291 17.81 1.28 -0.15
CA LEU A 291 18.82 2.32 -0.29
C LEU A 291 19.30 2.80 1.08
N THR A 292 20.60 2.99 1.19
CA THR A 292 21.23 3.54 2.40
C THR A 292 22.12 4.72 2.05
N THR A 293 22.45 5.53 3.04
CA THR A 293 23.36 6.68 2.88
C THR A 293 24.82 6.28 2.70
N GLU A 294 25.16 5.00 2.91
CA GLU A 294 26.53 4.47 2.91
C GLU A 294 26.91 3.76 1.59
N GLN A 295 25.96 3.55 0.69
CA GLN A 295 26.19 2.85 -0.58
C GLN A 295 26.55 3.80 -1.70
N SER A 296 27.41 3.36 -2.59
CA SER A 296 27.62 4.00 -3.89
C SER A 296 26.38 3.81 -4.77
N VAL A 297 25.74 4.90 -5.16
CA VAL A 297 24.48 4.89 -5.91
C VAL A 297 24.62 5.32 -7.36
N VAL A 298 25.80 5.79 -7.79
CA VAL A 298 26.03 6.21 -9.18
C VAL A 298 26.85 5.17 -9.92
N THR A 299 26.33 4.72 -11.06
CA THR A 299 27.00 3.81 -11.98
C THR A 299 26.87 4.37 -13.39
N GLU A 300 27.99 4.64 -14.06
CA GLU A 300 28.03 5.15 -15.44
C GLU A 300 27.19 6.39 -15.74
N GLY A 301 26.94 7.24 -14.73
CA GLY A 301 26.13 8.45 -14.84
C GLY A 301 24.62 8.22 -14.65
N GLN A 302 24.27 7.07 -14.12
CA GLN A 302 22.91 6.69 -13.72
C GLN A 302 22.83 6.59 -12.20
N LEU A 303 21.70 6.98 -11.62
CA LEU A 303 21.40 6.73 -10.22
C LEU A 303 20.82 5.30 -10.10
N ASN A 304 21.56 4.41 -9.45
CA ASN A 304 21.18 3.04 -9.27
C ASN A 304 20.22 2.90 -8.07
N LEU A 305 19.02 2.41 -8.30
CA LEU A 305 18.03 2.11 -7.27
C LEU A 305 18.08 0.64 -6.80
N GLY A 306 18.94 -0.17 -7.44
CA GLY A 306 19.08 -1.60 -7.13
C GLY A 306 17.92 -2.46 -7.61
N VAL A 307 17.79 -3.62 -6.98
CA VAL A 307 16.65 -4.52 -7.21
C VAL A 307 15.41 -3.92 -6.58
N THR A 308 14.45 -3.50 -7.40
CA THR A 308 13.18 -2.89 -6.95
C THR A 308 12.10 -3.05 -8.02
N ASP A 309 10.90 -2.54 -7.78
CA ASP A 309 9.80 -2.55 -8.75
C ASP A 309 10.15 -1.71 -9.97
N LYS A 310 9.72 -2.18 -11.16
CA LYS A 310 9.88 -1.38 -12.40
C LYS A 310 9.02 -0.11 -12.37
N ASP A 311 7.93 -0.13 -11.64
CA ASP A 311 6.96 0.96 -11.51
C ASP A 311 7.27 1.82 -10.27
N VAL A 312 8.53 2.23 -10.13
CA VAL A 312 8.95 3.15 -9.06
C VAL A 312 8.15 4.44 -9.15
N GLN A 313 7.46 4.79 -8.06
CA GLN A 313 6.79 6.09 -7.98
C GLN A 313 7.83 7.20 -7.97
N TYR A 314 7.73 8.11 -8.91
CA TYR A 314 8.58 9.29 -8.97
C TYR A 314 7.83 10.53 -9.46
N LEU A 315 8.30 11.70 -9.05
CA LEU A 315 7.80 12.98 -9.48
C LEU A 315 8.98 13.95 -9.66
N SER A 316 8.99 14.72 -10.74
CA SER A 316 10.03 15.73 -10.98
C SER A 316 9.48 17.15 -10.89
N ASP A 317 10.37 18.10 -10.62
CA ASP A 317 10.04 19.50 -10.82
C ASP A 317 9.78 19.82 -12.30
N SER A 318 9.21 20.98 -12.58
CA SER A 318 8.85 21.36 -13.96
C SER A 318 10.06 21.56 -14.91
N THR A 319 11.29 21.55 -14.40
CA THR A 319 12.52 21.63 -15.20
C THR A 319 13.20 20.28 -15.38
N GLY A 320 12.73 19.22 -14.69
CA GLY A 320 13.35 17.90 -14.67
C GLY A 320 14.75 17.86 -14.00
N GLN A 321 15.11 18.89 -13.23
CA GLN A 321 16.41 18.95 -12.55
C GLN A 321 16.39 18.31 -11.17
N ILE A 322 15.22 18.17 -10.58
CA ILE A 322 15.01 17.56 -9.27
C ILE A 322 13.99 16.43 -9.43
N VAL A 323 14.35 15.25 -9.01
CA VAL A 323 13.46 14.10 -9.00
C VAL A 323 13.33 13.57 -7.59
N ALA A 324 12.09 13.39 -7.13
CA ALA A 324 11.75 12.65 -5.93
C ALA A 324 11.24 11.26 -6.31
N PHE A 325 11.56 10.26 -5.52
CA PHE A 325 11.11 8.89 -5.74
C PHE A 325 10.91 8.15 -4.42
N VAL A 326 10.01 7.18 -4.42
CA VAL A 326 9.72 6.32 -3.27
C VAL A 326 10.32 4.96 -3.51
N GLN A 327 11.13 4.49 -2.57
CA GLN A 327 11.69 3.16 -2.59
C GLN A 327 11.56 2.49 -1.23
N GLN A 328 10.87 1.37 -1.19
CA GLN A 328 10.64 0.58 0.02
C GLN A 328 10.05 1.38 1.20
N GLY A 329 9.11 2.30 0.90
CA GLY A 329 8.47 3.15 1.90
C GLY A 329 9.34 4.33 2.36
N ASP A 330 10.52 4.55 1.75
CA ASP A 330 11.39 5.69 2.01
C ASP A 330 11.29 6.71 0.86
N LEU A 331 11.24 7.99 1.20
CA LEU A 331 11.22 9.09 0.23
C LEU A 331 12.60 9.66 0.04
N TRP A 332 13.06 9.65 -1.19
CA TRP A 332 14.34 10.19 -1.63
C TRP A 332 14.17 11.31 -2.64
N SER A 333 15.13 12.20 -2.70
CA SER A 333 15.23 13.24 -3.73
C SER A 333 16.63 13.38 -4.26
N TYR A 334 16.76 13.42 -5.58
CA TYR A 334 18.03 13.69 -6.26
C TYR A 334 17.97 15.01 -7.03
N ASN A 335 18.93 15.88 -6.74
CA ASN A 335 19.10 17.17 -7.44
C ASN A 335 20.32 17.09 -8.35
N LEU A 336 20.07 17.06 -9.66
CA LEU A 336 21.11 16.92 -10.69
C LEU A 336 22.10 18.09 -10.68
N LYS A 337 21.61 19.31 -10.46
CA LYS A 337 22.43 20.53 -10.54
C LYS A 337 23.45 20.61 -9.41
N THR A 338 23.07 20.17 -8.21
CA THR A 338 23.92 20.22 -7.03
C THR A 338 24.60 18.90 -6.73
N ASN A 339 24.25 17.83 -7.46
CA ASN A 339 24.66 16.45 -7.23
C ASN A 339 24.44 16.01 -5.77
N LYS A 340 23.20 16.22 -5.27
CA LYS A 340 22.80 15.87 -3.92
C LYS A 340 21.69 14.82 -3.95
N LEU A 341 21.86 13.79 -3.13
CA LEU A 341 20.83 12.79 -2.85
C LEU A 341 20.38 12.97 -1.39
N SER A 342 19.11 13.23 -1.17
CA SER A 342 18.55 13.46 0.15
C SER A 342 17.53 12.39 0.49
N CYS A 343 17.72 11.69 1.61
CA CYS A 343 16.67 10.92 2.27
C CYS A 343 15.74 11.92 2.96
N ILE A 344 14.54 12.09 2.42
CA ILE A 344 13.57 13.08 2.93
C ILE A 344 12.79 12.47 4.11
N PHE A 345 12.33 11.23 3.94
CA PHE A 345 11.56 10.53 4.97
C PHE A 345 11.89 9.04 4.95
N SER A 346 12.12 8.49 6.14
CA SER A 346 12.24 7.05 6.38
C SER A 346 11.84 6.73 7.82
N PHE A 347 11.09 5.64 8.01
CA PHE A 347 10.92 5.05 9.34
C PHE A 347 12.12 4.20 9.75
N ARG A 348 12.98 3.82 8.81
CA ARG A 348 14.18 3.05 9.12
C ARG A 348 15.17 3.91 9.90
N ASP A 349 15.85 3.28 10.83
CA ASP A 349 16.97 3.83 11.55
C ASP A 349 18.17 2.93 11.27
N LEU A 350 18.97 3.35 10.30
CA LEU A 350 20.10 2.55 9.80
C LEU A 350 21.18 2.34 10.87
N GLY A 351 21.21 3.18 11.92
CA GLY A 351 22.11 3.03 13.08
C GLY A 351 21.60 2.06 14.14
N SER A 352 20.37 1.55 14.01
CA SER A 352 19.70 0.68 14.97
C SER A 352 19.25 -0.63 14.33
N ASN A 353 19.36 -1.74 15.04
CA ASN A 353 18.78 -3.03 14.66
C ASN A 353 17.34 -3.22 15.15
N ASP A 354 16.65 -2.12 15.45
CA ASP A 354 15.27 -2.17 15.94
C ASP A 354 14.31 -2.58 14.82
N GLU A 355 13.79 -3.79 14.92
CA GLU A 355 12.89 -4.39 13.93
C GLU A 355 11.54 -3.69 13.80
N ARG A 356 11.14 -2.86 14.77
CA ARG A 356 9.90 -2.08 14.73
C ARG A 356 9.92 -1.03 13.62
N ASN A 357 11.11 -0.51 13.30
CA ASN A 357 11.31 0.50 12.27
C ASN A 357 11.10 -0.05 10.84
N ASP A 358 11.21 -1.37 10.68
CA ASP A 358 11.10 -2.05 9.39
C ASP A 358 9.69 -2.58 9.09
N TYR A 359 8.71 -2.33 9.98
CA TYR A 359 7.33 -2.75 9.74
C TYR A 359 6.72 -1.96 8.58
N SER A 360 6.54 -2.60 7.42
CA SER A 360 6.24 -1.97 6.14
C SER A 360 4.74 -1.74 5.88
N GLN A 361 3.96 -1.44 6.92
CA GLN A 361 2.53 -1.14 6.81
C GLN A 361 2.28 0.37 6.63
N HIS A 362 3.02 0.99 5.73
CA HIS A 362 2.86 2.39 5.32
C HIS A 362 3.30 2.56 3.88
N ASP A 363 2.89 3.67 3.27
CA ASP A 363 3.32 4.08 1.95
C ASP A 363 3.34 5.61 1.85
N ILE A 364 3.99 6.14 0.82
CA ILE A 364 4.14 7.57 0.58
C ILE A 364 3.60 7.91 -0.80
N GLU A 365 2.77 8.94 -0.89
CA GLU A 365 2.29 9.52 -2.13
C GLU A 365 2.93 10.89 -2.36
N LEU A 366 3.63 11.03 -3.49
CA LEU A 366 4.21 12.29 -3.93
C LEU A 366 3.13 13.17 -4.54
N VAL A 367 2.97 14.40 -4.02
CA VAL A 367 1.95 15.34 -4.51
C VAL A 367 2.58 16.44 -5.38
N ARG A 368 3.72 16.98 -4.96
CA ARG A 368 4.35 18.10 -5.67
C ARG A 368 5.85 18.19 -5.40
N VAL A 369 6.62 18.52 -6.44
CA VAL A 369 8.03 18.89 -6.37
C VAL A 369 8.20 20.28 -7.00
N GLU A 370 8.72 21.22 -6.24
CA GLU A 370 8.94 22.60 -6.67
C GLU A 370 10.36 22.79 -7.27
N LYS A 371 10.55 23.85 -8.08
CA LYS A 371 11.86 24.17 -8.71
C LYS A 371 13.01 24.44 -7.73
N ASN A 372 12.70 24.86 -6.50
CA ASN A 372 13.68 25.05 -5.44
C ASN A 372 13.98 23.75 -4.66
N GLY A 373 13.27 22.69 -4.94
CA GLY A 373 13.40 21.39 -4.29
C GLY A 373 12.46 21.17 -3.11
N ASP A 374 11.61 22.15 -2.77
CA ASP A 374 10.56 21.94 -1.76
C ASP A 374 9.53 20.93 -2.29
N MET A 375 8.96 20.16 -1.39
CA MET A 375 8.04 19.07 -1.74
C MET A 375 6.87 18.99 -0.77
N ASP A 376 5.71 18.60 -1.30
CA ASP A 376 4.57 18.16 -0.50
C ASP A 376 4.30 16.69 -0.78
N PHE A 377 4.12 15.92 0.27
CA PHE A 377 3.82 14.49 0.19
C PHE A 377 2.86 14.04 1.29
N VAL A 378 2.25 12.90 1.07
CA VAL A 378 1.33 12.24 2.02
C VAL A 378 1.94 10.92 2.45
N LEU A 379 2.11 10.73 3.74
CA LEU A 379 2.44 9.44 4.35
C LEU A 379 1.14 8.85 4.91
N TYR A 380 0.86 7.60 4.63
CA TYR A 380 -0.33 6.93 5.16
C TYR A 380 -0.04 5.50 5.59
N GLY A 381 -0.79 5.05 6.57
CA GLY A 381 -0.65 3.72 7.16
C GLY A 381 -0.31 3.75 8.64
N TYR A 382 0.41 2.74 9.09
CA TYR A 382 0.84 2.59 10.48
C TYR A 382 2.11 3.43 10.72
N MET A 383 2.09 4.21 11.79
CA MET A 383 3.22 5.05 12.19
C MET A 383 4.15 4.25 13.10
N ASN A 384 5.29 3.81 12.57
CA ASN A 384 6.22 2.91 13.24
C ASN A 384 6.91 3.56 14.44
N ARG A 385 7.13 4.87 14.38
CA ARG A 385 7.81 5.66 15.41
C ARG A 385 7.45 7.15 15.29
N GLY A 386 7.95 7.98 16.15
CA GLY A 386 7.66 9.41 16.18
C GLY A 386 6.44 9.74 17.03
N GLN A 387 5.92 10.96 16.90
CA GLN A 387 4.83 11.46 17.75
C GLN A 387 3.51 10.68 17.59
N HIS A 388 3.31 10.02 16.45
CA HIS A 388 2.13 9.23 16.14
C HIS A 388 2.38 7.72 16.22
N GLU A 389 3.48 7.29 16.86
CA GLU A 389 3.78 5.88 17.01
C GLU A 389 2.56 5.08 17.49
N GLY A 390 2.29 3.95 16.82
CA GLY A 390 1.17 3.06 17.10
C GLY A 390 -0.19 3.53 16.57
N LYS A 391 -0.25 4.67 15.90
CA LYS A 391 -1.48 5.13 15.20
C LYS A 391 -1.46 4.71 13.74
N VAL A 392 -2.66 4.58 13.19
CA VAL A 392 -2.89 4.51 11.74
C VAL A 392 -3.53 5.81 11.29
N GLY A 393 -3.11 6.31 10.16
CA GLY A 393 -3.67 7.56 9.64
C GLY A 393 -3.00 8.03 8.36
N THR A 394 -3.31 9.27 8.02
CA THR A 394 -2.75 9.99 6.87
C THR A 394 -2.11 11.27 7.37
N ALA A 395 -0.81 11.39 7.20
CA ALA A 395 -0.03 12.57 7.53
C ALA A 395 0.32 13.36 6.27
N VAL A 396 0.13 14.67 6.30
CA VAL A 396 0.53 15.60 5.24
C VAL A 396 1.80 16.31 5.66
N TYR A 397 2.84 16.17 4.86
CA TYR A 397 4.17 16.72 5.11
C TYR A 397 4.57 17.74 4.06
N HIS A 398 5.35 18.70 4.49
CA HIS A 398 6.09 19.64 3.65
C HIS A 398 7.59 19.51 3.92
N TYR A 399 8.37 19.34 2.88
CA TYR A 399 9.84 19.37 2.94
C TYR A 399 10.37 20.70 2.41
N SER A 400 11.20 21.38 3.19
CA SER A 400 11.97 22.55 2.76
C SER A 400 13.39 22.13 2.38
N ALA A 401 13.72 22.25 1.10
CA ALA A 401 15.03 21.88 0.58
C ALA A 401 16.16 22.83 1.06
N GLU A 402 15.86 24.11 1.27
CA GLU A 402 16.81 25.10 1.79
C GLU A 402 17.22 24.78 3.21
N GLN A 403 16.25 24.38 4.05
CA GLN A 403 16.51 24.08 5.46
C GLN A 403 16.86 22.61 5.69
N ASN A 404 16.62 21.74 4.73
CA ASN A 404 16.67 20.27 4.82
C ASN A 404 15.83 19.74 5.99
N VAL A 405 14.56 20.16 6.06
CA VAL A 405 13.64 19.89 7.16
C VAL A 405 12.28 19.48 6.65
N VAL A 406 11.71 18.46 7.27
CA VAL A 406 10.33 17.99 7.08
C VAL A 406 9.44 18.57 8.17
N GLU A 407 8.35 19.21 7.78
CA GLU A 407 7.31 19.73 8.66
C GLU A 407 6.01 18.94 8.47
N GLU A 408 5.46 18.42 9.55
CA GLU A 408 4.12 17.84 9.53
C GLU A 408 3.08 18.96 9.63
N ARG A 409 2.15 18.99 8.67
CA ARG A 409 1.10 20.01 8.58
C ARG A 409 -0.26 19.54 9.04
N PHE A 410 -0.53 18.23 8.91
CA PHE A 410 -1.84 17.68 9.19
C PHE A 410 -1.74 16.17 9.44
N PHE A 411 -2.51 15.65 10.37
CA PHE A 411 -2.66 14.23 10.63
C PHE A 411 -4.13 13.86 10.78
N LEU A 412 -4.63 13.00 9.90
CA LEU A 412 -5.97 12.42 9.97
C LEU A 412 -5.89 11.00 10.52
N SER A 413 -6.39 10.79 11.75
CA SER A 413 -6.40 9.47 12.40
C SER A 413 -7.41 8.54 11.74
N SER A 414 -7.10 7.24 11.70
CA SER A 414 -7.96 6.18 11.18
C SER A 414 -7.97 4.96 12.10
N THR A 415 -9.10 4.26 12.16
CA THR A 415 -9.23 2.97 12.85
C THR A 415 -9.27 1.78 11.88
N LYS A 416 -9.01 2.03 10.59
CA LYS A 416 -8.84 1.00 9.55
C LYS A 416 -7.37 0.62 9.44
N SER A 417 -7.08 -0.62 9.04
CA SER A 417 -5.70 -1.04 8.76
C SER A 417 -5.12 -0.32 7.53
N PHE A 418 -3.79 -0.38 7.40
CA PHE A 418 -3.08 0.15 6.24
C PHE A 418 -3.61 -0.40 4.91
N GLU A 419 -3.89 -1.69 4.84
CA GLU A 419 -4.40 -2.36 3.64
C GLU A 419 -5.68 -1.71 3.10
N PHE A 420 -6.60 -1.33 4.01
CA PHE A 420 -7.82 -0.61 3.64
C PHE A 420 -7.56 0.84 3.26
N LEU A 421 -6.70 1.54 4.00
CA LEU A 421 -6.30 2.92 3.65
C LEU A 421 -5.67 2.99 2.27
N LYS A 422 -4.83 2.03 1.92
CA LYS A 422 -4.19 1.95 0.61
C LYS A 422 -5.21 1.89 -0.52
N GLN A 423 -6.25 1.07 -0.40
CA GLN A 423 -7.32 0.98 -1.38
C GLN A 423 -8.11 2.29 -1.56
N GLU A 424 -8.20 3.08 -0.51
CA GLU A 424 -8.89 4.39 -0.56
C GLU A 424 -8.02 5.48 -1.18
N LEU A 425 -6.72 5.52 -0.83
CA LEU A 425 -5.80 6.60 -1.21
C LEU A 425 -5.29 6.50 -2.65
N GLU A 426 -5.11 5.32 -3.18
CA GLU A 426 -4.67 5.11 -4.57
C GLU A 426 -5.61 5.77 -5.60
N LYS A 427 -6.79 6.22 -5.15
CA LYS A 427 -7.78 6.85 -6.02
C LYS A 427 -7.56 8.36 -6.20
N PHE A 428 -7.28 9.12 -5.17
CA PHE A 428 -7.04 10.56 -5.26
C PHE A 428 -6.57 11.19 -3.95
N ALA A 429 -5.50 11.99 -4.02
CA ALA A 429 -5.08 12.96 -3.00
C ALA A 429 -4.47 14.21 -3.65
N TYR A 430 -4.73 15.40 -3.09
CA TYR A 430 -4.15 16.65 -3.55
C TYR A 430 -3.93 17.63 -2.38
N ILE A 431 -2.81 18.37 -2.40
CA ILE A 431 -2.48 19.40 -1.40
C ILE A 431 -2.34 20.74 -2.12
N SER A 432 -3.20 21.71 -1.77
CA SER A 432 -3.11 23.05 -2.33
C SER A 432 -2.12 23.93 -1.56
N LYS A 433 -1.53 24.93 -2.22
CA LYS A 433 -0.66 25.93 -1.58
C LYS A 433 -1.42 26.81 -0.57
N ASN A 434 -2.73 26.85 -0.67
CA ASN A 434 -3.63 27.61 0.21
C ASN A 434 -4.04 26.85 1.47
N GLY A 435 -3.35 25.73 1.80
CA GLY A 435 -3.57 24.97 3.02
C GLY A 435 -4.77 24.01 3.00
N TYR A 436 -5.27 23.66 1.81
CA TYR A 436 -6.32 22.64 1.69
C TYR A 436 -5.74 21.31 1.28
N PHE A 437 -6.21 20.25 1.94
CA PHE A 437 -5.95 18.86 1.58
C PHE A 437 -7.25 18.23 1.06
N TYR A 438 -7.18 17.53 -0.06
CA TYR A 438 -8.30 16.84 -0.69
C TYR A 438 -8.02 15.36 -0.77
N ARG A 439 -9.00 14.53 -0.44
CA ARG A 439 -8.90 13.07 -0.61
C ARG A 439 -10.26 12.40 -0.71
N LEU A 440 -10.25 11.22 -1.31
CA LEU A 440 -11.39 10.29 -1.24
C LEU A 440 -11.33 9.48 0.06
N LEU A 441 -12.46 9.43 0.77
CA LEU A 441 -12.66 8.65 1.99
C LEU A 441 -14.02 7.96 1.93
N ASN A 442 -14.06 6.64 2.04
CA ASN A 442 -15.31 5.87 1.95
C ASN A 442 -16.16 6.21 0.70
N GLY A 443 -15.50 6.54 -0.43
CA GLY A 443 -16.15 6.95 -1.66
C GLY A 443 -16.75 8.36 -1.62
N ASP A 444 -16.40 9.22 -0.66
CA ASP A 444 -16.75 10.64 -0.64
C ASP A 444 -15.50 11.50 -0.85
N LEU A 445 -15.63 12.57 -1.64
CA LEU A 445 -14.56 13.53 -1.85
C LEU A 445 -14.61 14.59 -0.77
N TYR A 446 -13.60 14.58 0.10
CA TYR A 446 -13.44 15.55 1.19
C TYR A 446 -12.47 16.66 0.81
N GLN A 447 -12.73 17.85 1.36
CA GLN A 447 -11.82 18.97 1.44
C GLN A 447 -11.57 19.28 2.91
N PHE A 448 -10.30 19.26 3.34
CA PHE A 448 -9.84 19.61 4.67
C PHE A 448 -9.10 20.93 4.62
N HIS A 449 -9.43 21.88 5.52
CA HIS A 449 -8.59 23.03 5.79
C HIS A 449 -7.63 22.68 6.93
N MET A 450 -6.34 22.51 6.59
CA MET A 450 -5.36 21.90 7.50
C MET A 450 -5.09 22.73 8.75
N GLU A 451 -5.13 24.07 8.66
CA GLU A 451 -4.85 24.96 9.80
C GLU A 451 -6.01 24.98 10.82
N ASP A 452 -7.24 25.11 10.36
CA ASP A 452 -8.43 25.19 11.23
C ASP A 452 -8.99 23.81 11.56
N LYS A 453 -8.55 22.75 10.88
CA LYS A 453 -9.06 21.36 11.00
C LYS A 453 -10.55 21.23 10.68
N GLU A 454 -11.05 22.12 9.84
CA GLU A 454 -12.42 22.04 9.32
C GLU A 454 -12.44 21.20 8.04
N TYR A 455 -13.55 20.53 7.79
CA TYR A 455 -13.73 19.75 6.58
C TYR A 455 -15.15 19.88 6.03
N LYS A 456 -15.27 19.65 4.73
CA LYS A 456 -16.55 19.50 4.03
C LYS A 456 -16.49 18.41 2.99
N ILE A 457 -17.64 17.82 2.69
CA ILE A 457 -17.80 16.89 1.58
C ILE A 457 -18.11 17.71 0.32
N LEU A 458 -17.30 17.55 -0.72
CA LEU A 458 -17.51 18.18 -2.02
C LEU A 458 -18.45 17.35 -2.90
N GLN A 459 -18.30 16.02 -2.85
CA GLN A 459 -19.10 15.08 -3.58
C GLN A 459 -19.26 13.78 -2.78
N GLU A 460 -20.49 13.30 -2.64
CA GLU A 460 -20.80 12.01 -2.01
C GLU A 460 -20.89 10.90 -3.06
N ASN A 461 -20.62 9.66 -2.64
CA ASN A 461 -20.79 8.43 -3.42
C ASN A 461 -20.08 8.47 -4.78
N VAL A 462 -18.83 8.93 -4.80
CA VAL A 462 -17.98 9.01 -5.99
C VAL A 462 -17.81 7.63 -6.61
N LYS A 463 -18.08 7.54 -7.91
CA LYS A 463 -17.86 6.34 -8.72
C LYS A 463 -16.74 6.60 -9.73
N ASP A 464 -15.89 5.61 -9.96
CA ASP A 464 -14.68 5.71 -10.78
C ASP A 464 -14.98 6.10 -12.25
N ASP A 465 -16.11 5.67 -12.77
CA ASP A 465 -16.58 6.00 -14.14
C ASP A 465 -17.18 7.41 -14.25
N CYS A 466 -17.54 8.02 -13.13
CA CYS A 466 -18.12 9.36 -13.05
C CYS A 466 -17.17 10.45 -12.54
N PHE A 467 -15.97 10.10 -12.06
CA PHE A 467 -14.98 11.01 -11.49
C PHE A 467 -13.65 10.87 -12.22
N LYS A 468 -13.06 11.98 -12.63
CA LYS A 468 -11.79 12.01 -13.35
C LYS A 468 -10.88 13.07 -12.78
N VAL A 469 -9.57 12.78 -12.84
CA VAL A 469 -8.48 13.63 -12.33
C VAL A 469 -7.53 13.93 -13.48
N SER A 470 -7.04 15.16 -13.59
CA SER A 470 -6.00 15.53 -14.56
C SER A 470 -4.65 14.90 -14.19
N GLU A 471 -3.73 14.79 -15.17
CA GLU A 471 -2.38 14.27 -14.95
C GLU A 471 -1.61 15.05 -13.86
N SER A 472 -1.84 16.36 -13.77
CA SER A 472 -1.27 17.23 -12.73
C SER A 472 -1.87 17.00 -11.32
N GLY A 473 -2.98 16.25 -11.19
CA GLY A 473 -3.77 16.12 -9.96
C GLY A 473 -4.55 17.39 -9.59
N ARG A 474 -4.29 18.54 -10.25
CA ARG A 474 -4.85 19.84 -9.91
C ARG A 474 -6.32 20.00 -10.29
N TYR A 475 -6.72 19.46 -11.44
CA TYR A 475 -8.08 19.57 -11.91
C TYR A 475 -8.82 18.25 -11.75
N VAL A 476 -10.04 18.34 -11.23
CA VAL A 476 -10.95 17.19 -11.14
C VAL A 476 -12.26 17.54 -11.83
N ALA A 477 -12.94 16.52 -12.32
CA ALA A 477 -14.29 16.66 -12.83
C ALA A 477 -15.13 15.46 -12.44
N TRP A 478 -16.40 15.72 -12.15
CA TRP A 478 -17.34 14.66 -11.87
C TRP A 478 -18.70 14.91 -12.51
N LEU A 479 -19.37 13.81 -12.81
CA LEU A 479 -20.73 13.79 -13.29
C LEU A 479 -21.67 13.96 -12.09
N ASP A 480 -22.43 15.04 -12.04
CA ASP A 480 -23.39 15.26 -10.96
C ASP A 480 -24.43 14.12 -10.93
N GLY A 481 -24.75 13.64 -9.72
CA GLY A 481 -25.66 12.49 -9.54
C GLY A 481 -25.01 11.12 -9.69
N MET A 482 -23.75 11.03 -10.13
CA MET A 482 -22.98 9.77 -10.18
C MET A 482 -23.67 8.62 -10.96
N ASP A 483 -24.35 8.96 -12.04
CA ASP A 483 -24.95 8.00 -12.97
C ASP A 483 -24.42 8.22 -14.39
N VAL A 484 -23.51 7.34 -14.80
CA VAL A 484 -22.81 7.41 -16.10
C VAL A 484 -23.75 7.38 -17.31
N ASN A 485 -24.96 6.82 -17.14
CA ASN A 485 -25.93 6.69 -18.21
C ASN A 485 -26.99 7.81 -18.23
N ASN A 486 -27.08 8.60 -17.15
CA ASN A 486 -28.10 9.66 -17.01
C ASN A 486 -27.54 11.03 -16.66
N GLY A 487 -26.24 11.25 -16.85
CA GLY A 487 -25.59 12.50 -16.52
C GLY A 487 -26.19 13.70 -17.25
N THR A 488 -26.61 14.73 -16.51
CA THR A 488 -27.15 15.98 -17.07
C THR A 488 -26.26 17.18 -16.81
N SER A 489 -25.32 17.06 -15.87
CA SER A 489 -24.34 18.10 -15.60
C SER A 489 -23.00 17.51 -15.14
N ILE A 490 -21.93 18.22 -15.45
CA ILE A 490 -20.55 17.93 -15.01
C ILE A 490 -20.08 19.13 -14.23
N THR A 491 -19.50 18.88 -13.05
CA THR A 491 -18.76 19.90 -12.29
C THR A 491 -17.26 19.67 -12.49
N MET A 492 -16.55 20.69 -12.96
CA MET A 492 -15.09 20.73 -13.05
C MET A 492 -14.54 21.68 -11.99
N MET A 493 -13.47 21.32 -11.30
CA MET A 493 -12.89 22.11 -10.20
C MET A 493 -11.38 22.18 -10.29
N ASP A 494 -10.80 23.37 -10.05
CA ASP A 494 -9.39 23.61 -9.77
C ASP A 494 -9.16 23.49 -8.28
N MET A 495 -8.45 22.47 -7.84
CA MET A 495 -8.16 22.18 -6.43
C MET A 495 -7.25 23.23 -5.78
N GLU A 496 -6.43 23.94 -6.58
CA GLU A 496 -5.56 24.99 -6.08
C GLU A 496 -6.35 26.28 -5.75
N THR A 497 -7.22 26.71 -6.66
CA THR A 497 -7.98 27.97 -6.52
C THR A 497 -9.39 27.81 -6.01
N GLN A 498 -9.90 26.59 -5.91
CA GLN A 498 -11.28 26.22 -5.57
C GLN A 498 -12.33 26.73 -6.60
N LYS A 499 -11.90 27.22 -7.74
CA LYS A 499 -12.81 27.66 -8.79
C LYS A 499 -13.50 26.45 -9.41
N GLN A 500 -14.82 26.57 -9.59
CA GLN A 500 -15.64 25.55 -10.22
C GLN A 500 -16.28 26.10 -11.49
N GLU A 501 -16.43 25.21 -12.46
CA GLU A 501 -17.21 25.41 -13.69
C GLU A 501 -18.25 24.29 -13.80
N LYS A 502 -19.48 24.66 -14.10
CA LYS A 502 -20.59 23.71 -14.25
C LYS A 502 -21.06 23.63 -15.68
N ILE A 503 -20.88 22.48 -16.30
CA ILE A 503 -21.30 22.19 -17.66
C ILE A 503 -22.68 21.52 -17.62
N GLN A 504 -23.67 22.12 -18.26
CA GLN A 504 -25.03 21.61 -18.31
C GLN A 504 -25.30 20.96 -19.66
N ALA A 505 -25.98 19.82 -19.66
CA ALA A 505 -26.54 19.23 -20.91
C ALA A 505 -27.59 20.13 -21.51
N GLY A 506 -27.65 20.15 -22.82
CA GLY A 506 -28.80 20.73 -23.54
C GLY A 506 -30.09 19.93 -23.31
N GLU A 507 -31.24 20.52 -23.62
CA GLU A 507 -32.55 19.84 -23.56
C GLU A 507 -32.52 18.54 -24.37
N GLY A 508 -32.95 17.41 -23.81
CA GLY A 508 -32.93 16.10 -24.45
C GLY A 508 -31.52 15.53 -24.67
N SER A 509 -30.51 16.01 -23.95
CA SER A 509 -29.13 15.52 -24.05
C SER A 509 -28.63 14.97 -22.74
N LYS A 510 -27.63 14.08 -22.80
CA LYS A 510 -26.90 13.49 -21.68
C LYS A 510 -25.41 13.73 -21.85
N LEU A 511 -24.70 13.79 -20.73
CA LEU A 511 -23.24 14.00 -20.68
C LEU A 511 -22.54 12.76 -20.13
N ARG A 512 -21.31 12.55 -20.63
CA ARG A 512 -20.38 11.56 -20.11
C ARG A 512 -18.99 12.17 -19.95
N VAL A 513 -18.36 11.95 -18.80
CA VAL A 513 -16.99 12.41 -18.53
C VAL A 513 -16.01 11.30 -18.90
N PHE A 514 -14.91 11.65 -19.60
CA PHE A 514 -13.87 10.69 -19.99
C PHE A 514 -12.55 10.89 -19.26
N GLY A 515 -12.12 12.12 -19.08
CA GLY A 515 -10.83 12.44 -18.48
C GLY A 515 -10.35 13.82 -18.89
N PHE A 516 -9.03 14.00 -18.82
CA PHE A 516 -8.39 15.26 -19.17
C PHE A 516 -7.34 15.05 -20.26
N MET A 517 -7.24 15.99 -21.17
CA MET A 517 -6.12 16.15 -22.09
C MET A 517 -5.31 17.33 -21.61
N ASN A 518 -4.14 17.11 -21.02
CA ASN A 518 -3.48 18.06 -20.15
C ASN A 518 -4.41 18.47 -18.98
N ASP A 519 -4.74 19.74 -18.87
CA ASP A 519 -5.67 20.28 -17.86
C ASP A 519 -7.05 20.63 -18.45
N ASP A 520 -7.35 20.27 -19.69
CA ASP A 520 -8.64 20.49 -20.35
C ASP A 520 -9.52 19.23 -20.27
N LEU A 521 -10.76 19.41 -19.85
CA LEU A 521 -11.72 18.33 -19.68
C LEU A 521 -12.22 17.78 -21.01
N VAL A 522 -12.19 16.45 -21.16
CA VAL A 522 -12.78 15.72 -22.30
C VAL A 522 -14.10 15.10 -21.87
N TYR A 523 -15.18 15.49 -22.53
CA TYR A 523 -16.52 14.96 -22.25
C TYR A 523 -17.32 14.74 -23.52
N GLY A 524 -18.28 13.82 -23.46
CA GLY A 524 -19.18 13.48 -24.55
C GLY A 524 -20.60 13.96 -24.34
N ILE A 525 -21.30 14.23 -25.44
CA ILE A 525 -22.70 14.62 -25.45
C ILE A 525 -23.46 13.58 -26.30
N ALA A 526 -24.52 12.99 -25.74
CA ALA A 526 -25.43 12.09 -26.42
C ALA A 526 -26.84 12.67 -26.44
N SER A 527 -27.59 12.53 -27.54
CA SER A 527 -29.02 12.77 -27.54
C SER A 527 -29.76 11.60 -26.86
N GLU A 528 -30.80 11.85 -26.09
CA GLU A 528 -31.55 10.77 -25.42
C GLU A 528 -32.08 9.71 -26.40
N GLY A 529 -32.41 10.12 -27.63
CA GLY A 529 -32.87 9.21 -28.71
C GLY A 529 -31.76 8.28 -29.23
N ASP A 530 -30.51 8.61 -29.04
CA ASP A 530 -29.36 7.84 -29.51
C ASP A 530 -28.84 6.84 -28.44
N ILE A 531 -29.47 6.81 -27.26
CA ILE A 531 -29.18 5.83 -26.22
C ILE A 531 -30.10 4.63 -26.35
N VAL A 532 -29.64 3.58 -27.01
CA VAL A 532 -30.44 2.39 -27.35
C VAL A 532 -29.85 1.14 -26.74
N GLY A 533 -30.68 0.34 -26.06
CA GLY A 533 -30.26 -0.95 -25.50
C GLY A 533 -29.10 -0.87 -24.45
N GLY A 534 -28.99 0.27 -23.77
CA GLY A 534 -27.90 0.52 -22.81
C GLY A 534 -26.58 0.98 -23.46
N GLN A 535 -26.54 1.12 -24.80
CA GLN A 535 -25.40 1.71 -25.50
C GLN A 535 -25.52 3.23 -25.51
N PHE A 536 -24.53 3.90 -24.93
CA PHE A 536 -24.44 5.34 -24.82
C PHE A 536 -23.71 5.90 -26.05
N ALA A 537 -24.45 6.17 -27.15
CA ALA A 537 -23.86 6.66 -28.37
C ALA A 537 -23.84 8.20 -28.38
N MET A 538 -22.65 8.76 -28.40
CA MET A 538 -22.45 10.21 -28.36
C MET A 538 -22.28 10.76 -29.76
N ASN A 539 -22.94 11.86 -30.02
CA ASN A 539 -22.86 12.56 -31.31
C ASN A 539 -21.77 13.66 -31.28
N GLU A 540 -21.25 14.01 -30.13
CA GLU A 540 -20.26 15.06 -30.00
C GLU A 540 -19.28 14.78 -28.84
N ILE A 541 -17.98 15.06 -29.05
CA ILE A 541 -16.95 15.12 -27.98
C ILE A 541 -16.41 16.54 -27.93
N ARG A 542 -16.31 17.07 -26.72
CA ARG A 542 -15.74 18.40 -26.45
C ARG A 542 -14.51 18.32 -25.56
N ILE A 543 -13.56 19.22 -25.84
CA ILE A 543 -12.42 19.52 -24.98
C ILE A 543 -12.58 20.96 -24.51
N GLN A 544 -12.71 21.16 -23.18
CA GLN A 544 -13.07 22.44 -22.57
C GLN A 544 -12.18 22.76 -21.37
N ASN A 545 -11.74 24.01 -21.25
CA ASN A 545 -11.01 24.46 -20.08
C ASN A 545 -11.94 24.92 -18.94
N LEU A 546 -11.35 25.17 -17.75
CA LEU A 546 -12.10 25.66 -16.57
C LEU A 546 -12.73 27.06 -16.75
N ALA A 547 -12.34 27.82 -17.76
CA ALA A 547 -12.96 29.12 -18.07
C ALA A 547 -14.26 28.98 -18.88
N GLY A 548 -14.66 27.77 -19.23
CA GLY A 548 -15.83 27.49 -20.07
C GLY A 548 -15.55 27.60 -21.59
N GLU A 549 -14.27 27.78 -21.99
CA GLU A 549 -13.91 27.85 -23.39
C GLU A 549 -13.76 26.45 -23.99
N VAL A 550 -14.59 26.13 -24.98
CA VAL A 550 -14.49 24.90 -25.77
C VAL A 550 -13.37 25.03 -26.79
N LYS A 551 -12.24 24.38 -26.55
CA LYS A 551 -11.05 24.42 -27.39
C LYS A 551 -11.17 23.53 -28.64
N LYS A 552 -11.87 22.43 -28.51
CA LYS A 552 -12.07 21.47 -29.60
C LYS A 552 -13.42 20.83 -29.50
N THR A 553 -14.07 20.67 -30.64
CA THR A 553 -15.27 19.86 -30.83
C THR A 553 -15.01 18.81 -31.90
N TYR A 554 -15.35 17.57 -31.61
CA TYR A 554 -15.41 16.49 -32.58
C TYR A 554 -16.87 16.14 -32.84
N HIS A 555 -17.29 16.22 -34.06
CA HIS A 555 -18.61 15.80 -34.57
C HIS A 555 -18.44 15.36 -36.02
N GLU A 556 -19.06 14.26 -36.38
CA GLU A 556 -19.07 13.77 -37.79
C GLU A 556 -20.42 13.15 -38.09
N ASP A 557 -21.08 13.67 -39.12
CA ASP A 557 -22.44 13.24 -39.51
C ASP A 557 -22.49 11.74 -39.84
N GLY A 558 -23.46 11.04 -39.26
CA GLY A 558 -23.64 9.60 -39.43
C GLY A 558 -22.71 8.70 -38.61
N TYR A 559 -21.85 9.29 -37.80
CA TYR A 559 -20.98 8.57 -36.87
C TYR A 559 -21.30 8.94 -35.44
N TYR A 560 -21.19 7.95 -34.56
CA TYR A 560 -21.36 8.10 -33.12
C TYR A 560 -20.07 7.70 -32.39
N VAL A 561 -19.80 8.34 -31.27
CA VAL A 561 -18.69 7.97 -30.42
C VAL A 561 -19.19 7.07 -29.30
N MET A 562 -18.60 5.89 -29.20
CA MET A 562 -18.94 4.90 -28.17
C MET A 562 -18.03 5.01 -26.96
N ASP A 563 -16.76 5.35 -27.19
CA ASP A 563 -15.75 5.47 -26.14
C ASP A 563 -14.58 6.34 -26.60
N VAL A 564 -13.75 6.78 -25.63
CA VAL A 564 -12.55 7.57 -25.86
C VAL A 564 -11.39 6.98 -25.07
N LYS A 565 -10.25 6.75 -25.74
CA LYS A 565 -9.03 6.25 -25.09
C LYS A 565 -7.93 7.28 -25.16
N PHE A 566 -7.25 7.48 -24.02
CA PHE A 566 -6.11 8.35 -23.92
C PHE A 566 -4.82 7.55 -24.15
N GLN A 567 -3.99 7.98 -25.08
CA GLN A 567 -2.69 7.37 -25.39
C GLN A 567 -1.66 8.49 -25.53
N ASP A 568 -0.84 8.73 -24.52
CA ASP A 568 0.14 9.82 -24.50
C ASP A 568 -0.46 11.17 -24.97
N ASN A 569 -0.05 11.64 -26.18
CA ASN A 569 -0.54 12.87 -26.79
C ASN A 569 -1.70 12.64 -27.78
N LEU A 570 -2.31 11.46 -27.76
CA LEU A 570 -3.34 11.06 -28.68
C LEU A 570 -4.64 10.74 -27.92
N LEU A 571 -5.75 11.27 -28.44
CA LEU A 571 -7.09 10.87 -28.05
C LEU A 571 -7.67 9.99 -29.16
N GLU A 572 -7.76 8.69 -28.94
CA GLU A 572 -8.42 7.77 -29.85
C GLU A 572 -9.92 7.78 -29.59
N ILE A 573 -10.71 8.01 -30.65
CA ILE A 573 -12.17 8.09 -30.61
C ILE A 573 -12.74 6.81 -31.23
N ILE A 574 -13.34 5.97 -30.41
CA ILE A 574 -13.97 4.73 -30.82
C ILE A 574 -15.34 5.06 -31.42
N ARG A 575 -15.50 4.81 -32.73
CA ARG A 575 -16.67 5.20 -33.47
C ARG A 575 -17.57 4.02 -33.82
N ALA A 576 -18.87 4.32 -34.01
CA ALA A 576 -19.85 3.39 -34.55
C ALA A 576 -20.79 4.09 -35.53
N GLN A 577 -21.46 3.30 -36.35
CA GLN A 577 -22.57 3.72 -37.20
C GLN A 577 -23.84 2.95 -36.82
N TRP A 578 -24.98 3.60 -36.93
CA TRP A 578 -26.27 2.97 -36.71
C TRP A 578 -26.71 2.21 -37.99
N ASN A 579 -26.95 0.90 -37.88
CA ASN A 579 -27.37 0.06 -39.02
C ASN A 579 -28.89 -0.10 -39.14
N GLY A 580 -29.66 0.54 -38.27
CA GLY A 580 -31.13 0.43 -38.19
C GLY A 580 -31.59 -0.38 -36.97
N GLU A 581 -30.74 -1.21 -36.36
CA GLU A 581 -31.04 -2.05 -35.19
C GLU A 581 -30.05 -1.87 -34.04
N SER A 582 -28.77 -1.67 -34.36
CA SER A 582 -27.68 -1.53 -33.38
C SER A 582 -26.55 -0.63 -33.87
N TYR A 583 -25.67 -0.24 -32.98
CA TYR A 583 -24.42 0.47 -33.28
C TYR A 583 -23.32 -0.52 -33.63
N GLU A 584 -22.79 -0.42 -34.85
CA GLU A 584 -21.68 -1.24 -35.34
C GLU A 584 -20.38 -0.43 -35.29
N THR A 585 -19.35 -0.98 -34.61
CA THR A 585 -18.04 -0.33 -34.51
C THR A 585 -17.40 -0.21 -35.89
N VAL A 586 -16.86 0.95 -36.18
CA VAL A 586 -16.11 1.27 -37.39
C VAL A 586 -14.70 1.75 -37.06
N THR A 587 -13.90 2.07 -38.08
CA THR A 587 -12.53 2.59 -37.89
C THR A 587 -12.53 3.79 -36.93
N SER A 588 -11.65 3.78 -35.92
CA SER A 588 -11.47 4.87 -34.97
C SER A 588 -10.98 6.16 -35.65
N SER A 589 -11.28 7.30 -35.02
CA SER A 589 -10.71 8.61 -35.37
C SER A 589 -9.76 9.05 -34.28
N GLN A 590 -8.96 10.10 -34.50
CA GLN A 590 -7.94 10.54 -33.60
C GLN A 590 -7.88 12.06 -33.48
N ILE A 591 -7.66 12.56 -32.26
CA ILE A 591 -7.30 13.95 -31.99
C ILE A 591 -5.88 13.97 -31.44
N LEU A 592 -4.98 14.65 -32.16
CA LEU A 592 -3.60 14.88 -31.69
C LEU A 592 -3.55 16.13 -30.81
N ASN A 593 -2.92 16.01 -29.68
CA ASN A 593 -2.54 17.12 -28.84
C ASN A 593 -1.17 17.67 -29.29
N ASN A 594 -1.20 18.76 -30.05
CA ASN A 594 0.03 19.40 -30.53
C ASN A 594 0.70 20.32 -29.48
N VAL A 595 0.05 20.52 -28.35
CA VAL A 595 0.49 21.44 -27.27
C VAL A 595 0.98 20.63 -26.08
N ARG A 596 1.52 19.43 -26.31
CA ARG A 596 2.26 18.80 -25.21
C ARG A 596 3.41 19.75 -24.89
N ASP A 597 3.38 20.37 -23.71
CA ASP A 597 4.60 20.82 -23.08
C ASP A 597 5.50 19.57 -23.05
N LYS A 598 6.49 19.55 -23.95
CA LYS A 598 7.59 18.64 -23.78
C LYS A 598 8.20 19.07 -22.44
N GLN A 599 7.74 18.45 -21.34
CA GLN A 599 8.65 18.26 -20.25
C GLN A 599 9.80 17.50 -20.90
N ASP A 600 10.86 18.18 -21.21
CA ASP A 600 12.12 17.55 -21.59
C ASP A 600 12.45 16.66 -20.38
N LYS A 601 11.99 15.40 -20.44
CA LYS A 601 12.31 14.41 -19.40
C LYS A 601 13.83 14.31 -19.45
N THR A 602 14.50 15.02 -18.57
CA THR A 602 15.97 14.99 -18.45
C THR A 602 16.45 13.65 -17.92
N PHE A 603 15.52 12.76 -17.59
CA PHE A 603 15.81 11.42 -17.10
C PHE A 603 14.80 10.38 -17.61
N ALA A 604 15.21 9.12 -17.58
CA ALA A 604 14.38 7.96 -17.89
C ALA A 604 14.62 6.85 -16.86
N VAL A 605 13.58 6.06 -16.57
CA VAL A 605 13.76 4.82 -15.84
C VAL A 605 14.46 3.81 -16.75
N ALA A 606 15.60 3.30 -16.32
CA ALA A 606 16.42 2.37 -17.06
C ALA A 606 16.45 1.01 -16.36
N LEU A 607 16.34 -0.07 -17.16
CA LEU A 607 16.58 -1.41 -16.71
C LEU A 607 18.05 -1.76 -17.01
N MET A 608 18.78 -2.16 -15.99
CA MET A 608 20.18 -2.60 -16.10
C MET A 608 20.27 -4.08 -15.75
N THR A 609 21.15 -4.81 -16.44
CA THR A 609 21.36 -6.23 -16.18
C THR A 609 22.76 -6.45 -15.61
N THR A 610 22.84 -7.14 -14.49
CA THR A 610 24.09 -7.56 -13.86
C THR A 610 24.11 -9.07 -13.68
N ASP A 611 25.29 -9.67 -13.68
CA ASP A 611 25.41 -11.12 -13.41
C ASP A 611 25.08 -11.45 -11.96
N ARG A 612 25.37 -10.52 -11.05
CA ARG A 612 25.21 -10.69 -9.61
C ARG A 612 23.75 -10.47 -9.12
N GLN A 613 23.09 -9.42 -9.58
CA GLN A 613 21.76 -8.99 -9.07
C GLN A 613 20.63 -9.23 -10.07
N ALA A 614 20.92 -9.81 -11.26
CA ALA A 614 19.99 -9.86 -12.37
C ALA A 614 19.56 -8.44 -12.82
N ASN A 615 18.28 -8.20 -13.07
CA ASN A 615 17.81 -6.88 -13.49
C ASN A 615 17.68 -5.94 -12.28
N ILE A 616 18.27 -4.77 -12.42
CA ILE A 616 18.18 -3.66 -11.46
C ILE A 616 17.59 -2.43 -12.15
N ILE A 617 17.00 -1.55 -11.36
CA ILE A 617 16.38 -0.31 -11.84
C ILE A 617 17.34 0.85 -11.57
N GLY A 618 17.42 1.78 -12.52
CA GLY A 618 18.17 3.01 -12.39
C GLY A 618 17.42 4.19 -12.98
N LEU A 619 17.80 5.39 -12.56
CA LEU A 619 17.39 6.64 -13.19
C LEU A 619 18.56 7.17 -14.03
N GLN A 620 18.38 7.17 -15.35
CA GLN A 620 19.36 7.69 -16.31
C GLN A 620 19.07 9.15 -16.59
N PHE A 621 20.07 10.01 -16.50
CA PHE A 621 19.96 11.44 -16.72
C PHE A 621 20.77 11.89 -17.93
N GLU A 622 20.23 12.80 -18.75
CA GLU A 622 21.02 13.49 -19.77
C GLU A 622 22.07 14.38 -19.09
N GLY A 623 23.36 14.08 -19.34
CA GLY A 623 24.47 14.82 -18.72
C GLY A 623 24.63 14.60 -17.22
N GLY A 624 24.12 13.47 -16.68
CA GLY A 624 24.24 13.10 -15.28
C GLY A 624 25.69 13.02 -14.79
N SER A 625 25.90 13.35 -13.52
CA SER A 625 27.20 13.24 -12.86
C SER A 625 27.69 11.81 -12.87
N LYS A 626 28.99 11.61 -13.11
CA LYS A 626 29.67 10.32 -12.90
C LYS A 626 30.28 10.21 -11.50
N GLN A 627 30.10 11.24 -10.68
CA GLN A 627 30.59 11.27 -9.30
C GLN A 627 29.46 10.93 -8.35
N GLU A 628 29.82 10.22 -7.28
CA GLU A 628 28.87 9.95 -6.21
C GLU A 628 28.27 11.26 -5.68
N PRO A 629 26.96 11.30 -5.39
CA PRO A 629 26.30 12.45 -4.85
C PRO A 629 26.69 12.69 -3.39
N LEU A 630 26.56 13.92 -2.96
CA LEU A 630 26.52 14.22 -1.52
C LEU A 630 25.21 13.68 -0.95
N VAL A 631 25.29 12.68 -0.09
CA VAL A 631 24.13 12.09 0.55
C VAL A 631 23.81 12.83 1.84
N MET A 632 22.53 13.10 2.09
CA MET A 632 22.04 13.86 3.24
C MET A 632 20.77 13.19 3.77
N GLU A 633 20.51 13.38 5.07
CA GLU A 633 19.24 13.05 5.71
C GLU A 633 18.52 14.31 6.16
N ALA A 634 17.21 14.37 5.94
CA ALA A 634 16.41 15.48 6.43
C ALA A 634 16.16 15.35 7.94
N LYS A 635 16.02 16.50 8.60
CA LYS A 635 15.57 16.58 9.99
C LYS A 635 14.07 16.89 10.03
N PHE A 636 13.47 16.68 11.18
CA PHE A 636 12.05 16.96 11.42
C PHE A 636 11.91 18.25 12.23
N MET A 637 10.90 19.03 11.90
CA MET A 637 10.53 20.18 12.74
C MET A 637 9.69 19.69 13.90
N GLU A 638 10.06 20.09 15.11
CA GLU A 638 9.27 19.79 16.29
C GLU A 638 7.92 20.51 16.21
N ASN A 639 6.81 19.75 16.22
CA ASN A 639 5.47 20.32 16.17
C ASN A 639 5.12 21.02 17.47
N THR A 640 4.94 22.33 17.40
CA THR A 640 4.43 23.16 18.51
C THR A 640 2.90 23.32 18.48
N LYS A 641 2.26 22.93 17.36
CA LYS A 641 0.80 23.00 17.15
C LYS A 641 0.21 21.59 17.11
N ASP A 642 -1.03 21.47 17.60
CA ASP A 642 -1.80 20.26 17.39
C ASP A 642 -2.26 20.16 15.94
N VAL A 643 -1.78 19.14 15.21
CA VAL A 643 -2.08 18.89 13.79
C VAL A 643 -3.09 17.77 13.58
N VAL A 644 -3.57 17.15 14.67
CA VAL A 644 -4.42 15.95 14.62
C VAL A 644 -5.88 16.30 14.41
N LEU A 645 -6.51 15.70 13.41
CA LEU A 645 -7.96 15.65 13.23
C LEU A 645 -8.44 14.21 13.49
N ASN A 646 -9.31 14.07 14.48
CA ASN A 646 -10.07 12.84 14.70
C ASN A 646 -11.47 13.02 14.08
N MET A 647 -11.77 12.25 13.07
CA MET A 647 -13.05 12.30 12.36
C MET A 647 -13.76 10.95 12.51
N GLU A 648 -15.00 10.97 13.01
CA GLU A 648 -15.84 9.78 12.96
C GLU A 648 -16.27 9.53 11.50
N GLN A 649 -15.72 8.49 10.93
CA GLN A 649 -16.11 8.04 9.60
C GLN A 649 -17.42 7.26 9.70
N LYS A 650 -18.46 7.75 9.04
CA LYS A 650 -19.71 7.01 8.90
C LYS A 650 -19.49 5.89 7.88
N GLU A 651 -19.56 4.66 8.34
CA GLU A 651 -19.54 3.53 7.43
C GLU A 651 -20.80 3.49 6.58
N LYS A 652 -20.61 3.31 5.27
CA LYS A 652 -21.71 3.13 4.34
C LYS A 652 -22.16 1.68 4.36
N ASN A 653 -23.47 1.45 4.43
CA ASN A 653 -24.07 0.12 4.32
C ASN A 653 -24.04 -0.33 2.83
N LYS A 654 -22.85 -0.69 2.33
CA LYS A 654 -22.67 -1.29 1.02
C LYS A 654 -22.37 -2.77 1.16
N GLU A 655 -22.89 -3.61 0.26
CA GLU A 655 -22.39 -4.98 0.11
C GLU A 655 -21.01 -4.91 -0.52
N GLU A 656 -20.00 -5.39 0.18
CA GLU A 656 -18.61 -5.43 -0.27
C GLU A 656 -18.04 -6.82 -0.04
N TYR A 657 -17.19 -7.22 -0.98
CA TYR A 657 -16.49 -8.50 -0.96
C TYR A 657 -14.99 -8.23 -0.95
N TYR A 658 -14.32 -8.77 0.04
CA TYR A 658 -12.88 -8.60 0.26
C TYR A 658 -12.15 -9.82 -0.27
N VAL A 659 -11.24 -9.60 -1.22
CA VAL A 659 -10.35 -10.65 -1.73
C VAL A 659 -9.02 -10.58 -1.01
N TYR A 660 -8.68 -11.65 -0.30
CA TYR A 660 -7.35 -11.81 0.27
C TYR A 660 -6.58 -12.86 -0.53
N ALA A 661 -5.44 -12.46 -1.06
CA ALA A 661 -4.56 -13.33 -1.85
C ALA A 661 -3.10 -12.97 -1.57
N MET A 662 -2.20 -13.93 -1.69
CA MET A 662 -0.77 -13.77 -1.45
C MET A 662 -0.44 -13.06 -0.12
N GLY A 663 -1.25 -13.35 0.89
CA GLY A 663 -1.06 -12.87 2.25
C GLY A 663 -1.49 -11.43 2.54
N LYS A 664 -2.16 -10.74 1.63
CA LYS A 664 -2.63 -9.35 1.77
C LYS A 664 -4.03 -9.13 1.20
N LEU A 665 -4.65 -8.01 1.53
CA LEU A 665 -5.88 -7.56 0.88
C LEU A 665 -5.58 -7.19 -0.57
N TRP A 666 -6.11 -7.99 -1.50
CA TRP A 666 -5.87 -7.83 -2.93
C TRP A 666 -6.80 -6.79 -3.57
N GLY A 667 -8.02 -6.71 -3.09
CA GLY A 667 -9.00 -5.73 -3.58
C GLY A 667 -10.35 -5.83 -2.88
N ILE A 668 -11.15 -4.80 -3.06
CA ILE A 668 -12.52 -4.66 -2.55
C ILE A 668 -13.47 -4.57 -3.73
N TYR A 669 -14.49 -5.41 -3.78
CA TYR A 669 -15.41 -5.57 -4.91
C TYR A 669 -16.87 -5.39 -4.45
N GLU A 670 -17.69 -4.75 -5.27
CA GLU A 670 -19.15 -4.70 -5.06
C GLU A 670 -19.86 -5.92 -5.69
N ASN A 671 -19.14 -6.69 -6.52
CA ASN A 671 -19.68 -7.86 -7.24
C ASN A 671 -18.99 -9.15 -6.77
N ALA A 672 -19.78 -10.07 -6.22
CA ALA A 672 -19.27 -11.35 -5.75
C ALA A 672 -18.60 -12.21 -6.83
N ALA A 673 -19.11 -12.18 -8.08
CA ALA A 673 -18.55 -12.97 -9.17
C ALA A 673 -17.15 -12.48 -9.57
N GLU A 674 -16.94 -11.16 -9.63
CA GLU A 674 -15.62 -10.56 -9.88
C GLU A 674 -14.65 -10.87 -8.75
N ALA A 675 -15.11 -10.77 -7.50
CA ALA A 675 -14.30 -11.12 -6.33
C ALA A 675 -13.85 -12.58 -6.38
N ILE A 676 -14.77 -13.51 -6.69
CA ILE A 676 -14.47 -14.94 -6.80
C ILE A 676 -13.49 -15.21 -7.94
N GLN A 677 -13.70 -14.60 -9.11
CA GLN A 677 -12.79 -14.76 -10.25
C GLN A 677 -11.37 -14.27 -9.91
N THR A 678 -11.26 -13.13 -9.25
CA THR A 678 -9.96 -12.59 -8.81
C THR A 678 -9.30 -13.50 -7.77
N ALA A 679 -10.07 -13.99 -6.79
CA ALA A 679 -9.55 -14.90 -5.78
C ALA A 679 -9.13 -16.25 -6.36
N ASP A 680 -9.86 -16.78 -7.34
CA ASP A 680 -9.48 -18.03 -8.03
C ASP A 680 -8.18 -17.88 -8.82
N THR A 681 -8.01 -16.77 -9.54
CA THR A 681 -6.79 -16.47 -10.31
C THR A 681 -5.57 -16.34 -9.40
N ASN A 682 -5.72 -15.72 -8.21
CA ASN A 682 -4.59 -15.41 -7.33
C ASN A 682 -4.50 -16.37 -6.11
N ALA A 683 -5.13 -17.54 -6.19
CA ALA A 683 -5.13 -18.56 -5.13
C ALA A 683 -5.59 -18.03 -3.75
N GLY A 684 -6.49 -17.06 -3.75
CA GLY A 684 -6.98 -16.35 -2.58
C GLY A 684 -8.29 -16.89 -2.02
N VAL A 685 -8.92 -16.08 -1.16
CA VAL A 685 -10.24 -16.30 -0.56
C VAL A 685 -11.11 -15.05 -0.69
N VAL A 686 -12.43 -15.21 -0.64
CA VAL A 686 -13.40 -14.11 -0.63
C VAL A 686 -14.14 -14.08 0.69
N LEU A 687 -14.14 -12.92 1.33
CA LEU A 687 -14.90 -12.64 2.54
C LEU A 687 -15.98 -11.59 2.24
N ASN A 688 -17.09 -11.65 2.97
CA ASN A 688 -18.07 -10.57 2.99
C ASN A 688 -17.68 -9.50 4.03
N ARG A 689 -18.48 -8.43 4.14
CA ARG A 689 -18.26 -7.36 5.11
C ARG A 689 -18.28 -7.84 6.57
N ALA A 690 -19.04 -8.89 6.92
CA ALA A 690 -19.04 -9.49 8.25
C ALA A 690 -17.83 -10.42 8.49
N GLN A 691 -16.84 -10.39 7.58
CA GLN A 691 -15.63 -11.23 7.63
C GLN A 691 -15.93 -12.74 7.62
N GLN A 692 -17.00 -13.14 6.94
CA GLN A 692 -17.35 -14.52 6.73
C GLN A 692 -16.87 -14.99 5.35
N TYR A 693 -16.40 -16.22 5.25
CA TYR A 693 -16.00 -16.82 3.99
C TYR A 693 -17.19 -16.98 3.04
N VAL A 694 -17.12 -16.29 1.90
CA VAL A 694 -18.03 -16.45 0.77
C VAL A 694 -17.48 -17.51 -0.17
N TRP A 695 -16.16 -17.55 -0.36
CA TRP A 695 -15.49 -18.52 -1.20
C TRP A 695 -14.08 -18.83 -0.71
N GLU A 696 -13.71 -20.11 -0.79
CA GLU A 696 -12.38 -20.61 -0.47
C GLU A 696 -12.03 -21.76 -1.43
N ARG A 697 -10.88 -21.69 -2.07
CA ARG A 697 -10.44 -22.67 -3.06
C ARG A 697 -10.24 -24.06 -2.43
N GLY A 698 -10.79 -25.11 -3.05
CA GLY A 698 -10.57 -26.50 -2.67
C GLY A 698 -11.51 -27.05 -1.58
N ASN A 699 -12.53 -26.29 -1.14
CA ASN A 699 -13.51 -26.73 -0.15
C ASN A 699 -14.95 -26.48 -0.64
N THR A 700 -15.26 -26.98 -1.85
CA THR A 700 -16.44 -26.61 -2.61
C THR A 700 -17.75 -27.26 -2.14
N ALA A 701 -17.71 -28.43 -1.48
CA ALA A 701 -18.94 -29.19 -1.23
C ALA A 701 -19.83 -28.60 -0.11
N ASP A 702 -19.24 -28.14 0.98
CA ASP A 702 -20.01 -27.64 2.15
C ASP A 702 -20.26 -26.16 2.15
N LYS A 703 -19.37 -25.37 1.49
CA LYS A 703 -19.44 -23.91 1.47
C LYS A 703 -20.27 -23.33 0.34
N ALA A 704 -20.45 -24.05 -0.76
CA ALA A 704 -21.38 -23.66 -1.83
C ALA A 704 -22.82 -23.52 -1.31
N MET A 705 -23.20 -24.33 -0.29
CA MET A 705 -24.51 -24.20 0.35
C MET A 705 -24.64 -22.99 1.28
N LEU A 706 -23.55 -22.56 1.92
CA LEU A 706 -23.52 -21.33 2.75
C LEU A 706 -23.55 -20.08 1.87
N ALA A 707 -22.79 -20.08 0.77
CA ALA A 707 -22.77 -18.96 -0.20
C ALA A 707 -24.11 -18.77 -0.92
N LEU A 708 -24.88 -19.85 -1.17
CA LEU A 708 -26.21 -19.76 -1.79
C LEU A 708 -27.24 -19.04 -0.88
N GLY A 709 -27.02 -18.96 0.42
CA GLY A 709 -27.85 -18.16 1.35
C GLY A 709 -27.69 -16.66 1.18
N ASP A 710 -26.52 -16.21 0.76
CA ASP A 710 -26.11 -14.79 0.71
C ASP A 710 -25.98 -14.23 -0.71
N ILE A 711 -26.34 -14.99 -1.75
CA ILE A 711 -26.31 -14.53 -3.13
C ILE A 711 -27.41 -13.46 -3.35
N PRO A 712 -27.08 -12.29 -3.91
CA PRO A 712 -28.04 -11.23 -4.20
C PRO A 712 -29.23 -11.74 -5.01
N ASP A 713 -30.42 -11.19 -4.78
CA ASP A 713 -31.70 -11.59 -5.42
C ASP A 713 -31.67 -11.63 -6.96
N ALA A 714 -30.72 -10.95 -7.59
CA ALA A 714 -30.51 -11.00 -9.04
C ALA A 714 -30.06 -12.40 -9.55
N VAL A 715 -29.40 -13.20 -8.71
CA VAL A 715 -28.94 -14.58 -9.03
C VAL A 715 -29.97 -15.62 -8.57
N LYS A 716 -30.87 -15.25 -7.66
CA LYS A 716 -31.95 -16.11 -7.17
C LYS A 716 -33.09 -16.35 -8.19
N LYS A 717 -32.91 -16.06 -9.49
CA LYS A 717 -33.98 -16.12 -10.50
C LYS A 717 -34.52 -17.51 -10.79
N ALA A 718 -33.93 -18.57 -10.29
CA ALA A 718 -34.57 -19.90 -10.21
C ALA A 718 -33.87 -20.67 -9.09
N PRO A 719 -34.53 -21.06 -8.00
CA PRO A 719 -33.97 -22.06 -7.11
C PRO A 719 -33.83 -23.34 -7.93
N LEU A 720 -32.58 -23.73 -8.19
CA LEU A 720 -32.29 -25.05 -8.74
C LEU A 720 -32.85 -26.08 -7.74
N SER A 721 -33.60 -27.04 -8.26
CA SER A 721 -34.00 -28.21 -7.43
C SER A 721 -32.75 -28.93 -6.93
N ALA A 722 -32.82 -29.65 -5.83
CA ALA A 722 -31.71 -30.43 -5.29
C ALA A 722 -31.07 -31.34 -6.35
N ASP A 723 -31.85 -31.88 -7.26
CA ASP A 723 -31.39 -32.75 -8.38
C ASP A 723 -30.64 -31.94 -9.47
N GLU A 724 -31.00 -30.68 -9.73
CA GLU A 724 -30.34 -29.81 -10.68
C GLU A 724 -29.05 -29.27 -10.12
N LEU A 725 -29.01 -28.95 -8.83
CA LEU A 725 -27.80 -28.55 -8.11
C LEU A 725 -26.79 -29.71 -8.08
N GLU A 726 -27.22 -30.93 -7.82
CA GLU A 726 -26.37 -32.13 -7.82
C GLU A 726 -25.80 -32.42 -9.22
N LYS A 727 -26.59 -32.18 -10.28
CA LYS A 727 -26.13 -32.29 -11.68
C LYS A 727 -25.09 -31.21 -12.05
N GLU A 728 -25.27 -29.99 -11.60
CA GLU A 728 -24.33 -28.90 -11.86
C GLU A 728 -23.02 -29.13 -11.10
N ILE A 729 -23.08 -29.59 -9.85
CA ILE A 729 -21.90 -29.99 -9.05
C ILE A 729 -21.16 -31.17 -9.71
N GLN A 730 -21.89 -32.16 -10.25
CA GLN A 730 -21.27 -33.28 -10.97
C GLN A 730 -20.66 -32.85 -12.29
N LYS A 731 -21.24 -31.87 -12.97
CA LYS A 731 -20.69 -31.29 -14.20
C LYS A 731 -19.39 -30.54 -13.93
N GLN A 732 -19.35 -29.70 -12.93
CA GLN A 732 -18.12 -29.01 -12.48
C GLN A 732 -17.03 -30.00 -12.06
N ARG A 733 -17.35 -31.05 -11.30
CA ARG A 733 -16.40 -32.12 -10.96
C ARG A 733 -15.89 -32.89 -12.20
N SER A 734 -16.69 -33.00 -13.25
CA SER A 734 -16.27 -33.64 -14.50
C SER A 734 -15.38 -32.76 -15.34
N GLU A 735 -15.58 -31.44 -15.28
CA GLU A 735 -14.74 -30.43 -15.94
C GLU A 735 -13.40 -30.28 -15.24
N GLU A 736 -13.38 -30.25 -13.89
CA GLU A 736 -12.13 -30.26 -13.09
C GLU A 736 -11.30 -31.51 -13.33
N ARG A 737 -11.92 -32.70 -13.48
CA ARG A 737 -11.23 -33.94 -13.84
C ARG A 737 -10.69 -33.95 -15.27
N ARG A 738 -11.28 -33.12 -16.15
CA ARG A 738 -10.83 -32.96 -17.53
C ARG A 738 -9.65 -32.04 -17.64
N VAL A 739 -9.69 -30.92 -16.91
CA VAL A 739 -8.57 -29.97 -16.80
C VAL A 739 -7.38 -30.60 -16.08
N GLY A 740 -7.60 -31.41 -15.03
CA GLY A 740 -6.54 -32.14 -14.33
C GLY A 740 -5.97 -33.37 -15.06
N LYS A 741 -6.44 -33.69 -16.29
CA LYS A 741 -5.88 -34.73 -17.16
C LYS A 741 -5.17 -34.16 -18.38
N GLU A 742 -5.31 -32.89 -18.65
CA GLU A 742 -4.63 -32.18 -19.75
C GLU A 742 -3.45 -31.31 -19.25
N CYS A 743 -3.13 -31.36 -17.94
CA CYS A 743 -1.89 -30.82 -17.36
C CYS A 743 -0.93 -31.96 -17.00
#